data_249fd0c3ef3a0a6bb31013df90f093b9
#
_entry.id   249fd0c3ef3a0a6bb31013df90f093b9
#
_cell.length_a   1.000
_cell.length_b   1.000
_cell.length_c   1.000
_cell.angle_alpha   90.00
_cell.angle_beta   90.00
_cell.angle_gamma   90.00
#
_symmetry.space_group_name_H-M   'P 1'
#
loop_
_entity.id
_entity.type
_entity.pdbx_description
1 polymer ?
#
loop_
_entity_poly.entity_id
_entity_poly.type
_entity_poly.pdbx_seq_one_letter_code
_entity_poly.pdbx_strand_id
1 'polypeptide(L)'
;VTDRVGPVVLGLNTSHDAAACLLIDGELAVAISEERLSRVKYHEGFPHLAVQYCLDAAGLPDLNAVDCIVLNQLPECDYDVTLRVGGYPGVLIRNPSHHLLHAYYAWVASGWDDAAVLILDGSGYSFGEYQRLDRPDLGPAPEFSEMEEAESLYRIGDGDLTLVSKRWALWQASRPYYRFASLGHMYSMASQYIFGSFKHAGKTMGLAAFGDPAGYPDEIVDLSGPEMDLDTLWVTRLPPRSSLPAEQDEVCRNVAAKVQAELERAMLHLAEQLHQRTGATRLALSGGVGLNSVTNGRLLRESSFTELFITPAAGDAGVAIGAALYGHRELTGSVPSWDYRHDYHGRVYGAAEVDAALAERADLLRWQDVAEETAALAAADVAAGSVVGWFDLGSEFGPRSLGHRSIICDPRVPGMKDYLNAHVKFREPFRPYAASVLSERAGEYFDLEVDDPYMLVVAQVRPEHLQLVPSIVHADGSCRIQSVRPDHQGRFRALIEAFYELTGLPLVLNTSFNIRGEPIVETPSDALECFLASNFDVLYLQGRRVTKVRAADAADPAALVPVLSPNLTLETELPTSRGAVGSLQQLVRTRTGHRSQLAATEFSLLSLVDRQRTVAGIGELAGVPTAEAVEVFERLQNRGLVAFGLMAGPDLAPAPDARAAQVGSVG
;
A
#
# COMPACT_ATOMS: atom_id res chain seq x y z
N VAL A 1 29.01 -9.24 -17.65
CA VAL A 1 27.80 -9.65 -18.35
C VAL A 1 28.00 -10.87 -19.25
N THR A 2 29.04 -11.72 -19.03
CA THR A 2 29.42 -12.78 -19.97
C THR A 2 29.29 -14.22 -19.48
N ASP A 3 28.70 -14.45 -18.28
CA ASP A 3 28.46 -15.80 -17.76
C ASP A 3 27.02 -15.99 -17.24
N ARG A 4 26.01 -15.51 -17.99
CA ARG A 4 24.61 -15.78 -17.64
C ARG A 4 24.27 -17.22 -18.00
N VAL A 5 23.67 -17.96 -17.07
CA VAL A 5 23.23 -19.35 -17.25
C VAL A 5 21.77 -19.42 -17.71
N GLY A 6 20.93 -18.41 -17.43
CA GLY A 6 19.50 -18.43 -17.73
C GLY A 6 18.92 -17.11 -18.26
N PRO A 7 17.61 -17.10 -18.62
CA PRO A 7 16.96 -15.97 -19.23
C PRO A 7 16.70 -14.82 -18.25
N VAL A 8 16.69 -13.60 -18.79
CA VAL A 8 16.24 -12.37 -18.12
C VAL A 8 14.85 -12.02 -18.62
N VAL A 9 13.88 -12.02 -17.74
CA VAL A 9 12.48 -11.77 -18.07
C VAL A 9 11.95 -10.58 -17.29
N LEU A 10 11.34 -9.62 -18.00
CA LEU A 10 10.70 -8.45 -17.44
C LEU A 10 9.19 -8.59 -17.57
N GLY A 11 8.49 -8.67 -16.45
CA GLY A 11 7.04 -8.65 -16.39
C GLY A 11 6.55 -7.23 -16.04
N LEU A 12 5.55 -6.75 -16.79
CA LEU A 12 5.00 -5.41 -16.67
C LEU A 12 3.49 -5.44 -16.51
N ASN A 13 2.99 -4.75 -15.47
CA ASN A 13 1.61 -4.33 -15.40
C ASN A 13 1.51 -2.85 -15.76
N THR A 14 0.66 -2.49 -16.72
CA THR A 14 0.48 -1.11 -17.19
C THR A 14 -0.95 -0.59 -16.98
N SER A 15 -1.80 -1.35 -16.27
CA SER A 15 -3.12 -0.92 -15.83
C SER A 15 -3.02 0.00 -14.59
N HIS A 16 -4.09 0.17 -13.83
CA HIS A 16 -3.95 0.77 -12.50
C HIS A 16 -3.01 -0.10 -11.64
N ASP A 17 -2.30 0.52 -10.69
CA ASP A 17 -1.23 -0.12 -9.93
C ASP A 17 -0.07 -0.63 -10.81
N ALA A 18 0.35 0.21 -11.77
CA ALA A 18 1.45 -0.07 -12.68
C ALA A 18 2.71 -0.51 -11.92
N ALA A 19 3.38 -1.57 -12.43
CA ALA A 19 4.49 -2.21 -11.76
C ALA A 19 5.44 -2.94 -12.73
N ALA A 20 6.66 -3.16 -12.29
CA ALA A 20 7.65 -3.99 -12.99
C ALA A 20 8.25 -5.05 -12.07
N CYS A 21 8.52 -6.22 -12.64
CA CYS A 21 9.22 -7.33 -12.00
C CYS A 21 10.28 -7.90 -12.94
N LEU A 22 11.50 -8.07 -12.46
CA LEU A 22 12.60 -8.66 -13.18
C LEU A 22 12.97 -10.01 -12.59
N LEU A 23 12.92 -11.05 -13.42
CA LEU A 23 13.48 -12.36 -13.11
C LEU A 23 14.82 -12.52 -13.84
N ILE A 24 15.79 -13.11 -13.16
CA ILE A 24 17.08 -13.53 -13.71
C ILE A 24 17.27 -15.00 -13.40
N ASP A 25 17.35 -15.84 -14.41
CA ASP A 25 17.49 -17.30 -14.25
C ASP A 25 16.37 -17.93 -13.37
N GLY A 26 15.17 -17.43 -13.48
CA GLY A 26 14.01 -17.85 -12.69
C GLY A 26 13.93 -17.29 -11.26
N GLU A 27 14.98 -16.63 -10.77
CA GLU A 27 14.97 -15.98 -9.47
C GLU A 27 14.39 -14.56 -9.55
N LEU A 28 13.58 -14.15 -8.56
CA LEU A 28 13.04 -12.80 -8.47
C LEU A 28 14.15 -11.85 -8.01
N ALA A 29 14.72 -11.11 -8.96
CA ALA A 29 15.83 -10.20 -8.68
C ALA A 29 15.34 -8.88 -8.05
N VAL A 30 14.23 -8.32 -8.56
CA VAL A 30 13.66 -7.06 -8.08
C VAL A 30 12.23 -6.91 -8.58
N ALA A 31 11.35 -6.35 -7.75
CA ALA A 31 10.01 -5.93 -8.13
C ALA A 31 9.64 -4.63 -7.43
N ILE A 32 8.98 -3.71 -8.17
CA ILE A 32 8.58 -2.40 -7.63
C ILE A 32 7.33 -1.87 -8.34
N SER A 33 6.44 -1.23 -7.59
CA SER A 33 5.31 -0.48 -8.14
C SER A 33 5.73 0.93 -8.54
N GLU A 34 5.26 1.40 -9.69
CA GLU A 34 5.54 2.74 -10.21
C GLU A 34 5.15 3.86 -9.23
N GLU A 35 4.07 3.67 -8.46
CA GLU A 35 3.63 4.61 -7.44
C GLU A 35 4.70 4.92 -6.39
N ARG A 36 5.55 3.92 -6.04
CA ARG A 36 6.62 4.08 -5.04
C ARG A 36 7.67 5.09 -5.50
N LEU A 37 7.90 5.19 -6.81
CA LEU A 37 8.91 6.02 -7.45
C LEU A 37 8.32 7.36 -7.94
N SER A 38 7.18 7.32 -8.60
CA SER A 38 6.48 8.52 -9.09
C SER A 38 5.86 9.37 -7.98
N ARG A 39 5.66 8.79 -6.78
CA ARG A 39 4.93 9.34 -5.64
C ARG A 39 3.45 9.65 -5.94
N VAL A 40 2.92 9.07 -7.03
CA VAL A 40 1.51 9.16 -7.43
C VAL A 40 0.82 7.84 -7.12
N LYS A 41 -0.07 7.85 -6.13
CA LYS A 41 -0.78 6.64 -5.68
C LYS A 41 -1.70 6.10 -6.77
N TYR A 42 -1.71 4.76 -6.93
CA TYR A 42 -2.44 4.06 -8.00
C TYR A 42 -2.03 4.57 -9.38
N HIS A 43 -0.74 4.68 -9.64
CA HIS A 43 -0.20 5.12 -10.92
C HIS A 43 -0.70 4.22 -12.04
N GLU A 44 -1.18 4.82 -13.13
CA GLU A 44 -1.70 4.14 -14.32
C GLU A 44 -0.78 4.41 -15.52
N GLY A 45 -0.62 3.44 -16.39
CA GLY A 45 0.17 3.55 -17.62
C GLY A 45 1.47 2.80 -17.57
N PHE A 46 2.36 3.08 -18.53
CA PHE A 46 3.64 2.37 -18.63
C PHE A 46 4.55 2.70 -17.44
N PRO A 47 5.09 1.70 -16.71
CA PRO A 47 5.86 1.90 -15.49
C PRO A 47 7.33 2.27 -15.80
N HIS A 48 7.57 3.46 -16.34
CA HIS A 48 8.89 3.90 -16.79
C HIS A 48 9.94 3.91 -15.69
N LEU A 49 9.59 4.44 -14.51
CA LEU A 49 10.51 4.52 -13.38
C LEU A 49 10.78 3.14 -12.78
N ALA A 50 9.75 2.29 -12.70
CA ALA A 50 9.90 0.93 -12.19
C ALA A 50 10.77 0.07 -13.13
N VAL A 51 10.62 0.22 -14.45
CA VAL A 51 11.50 -0.45 -15.44
C VAL A 51 12.94 -0.01 -15.24
N GLN A 52 13.22 1.31 -15.20
CA GLN A 52 14.57 1.81 -15.00
C GLN A 52 15.15 1.35 -13.66
N TYR A 53 14.35 1.41 -12.59
CA TYR A 53 14.73 0.92 -11.26
C TYR A 53 15.13 -0.56 -11.29
N CYS A 54 14.37 -1.41 -11.98
CA CYS A 54 14.67 -2.83 -12.11
C CYS A 54 16.00 -3.06 -12.87
N LEU A 55 16.22 -2.34 -13.96
CA LEU A 55 17.46 -2.42 -14.73
C LEU A 55 18.67 -1.98 -13.88
N ASP A 56 18.56 -0.83 -13.22
CA ASP A 56 19.63 -0.28 -12.38
C ASP A 56 19.97 -1.22 -11.20
N ALA A 57 18.94 -1.76 -10.51
CA ALA A 57 19.12 -2.67 -9.40
C ALA A 57 19.83 -3.98 -9.81
N ALA A 58 19.58 -4.44 -11.04
CA ALA A 58 20.20 -5.64 -11.61
C ALA A 58 21.52 -5.36 -12.34
N GLY A 59 21.95 -4.09 -12.45
CA GLY A 59 23.15 -3.70 -13.20
C GLY A 59 23.04 -3.93 -14.70
N LEU A 60 21.81 -3.88 -15.26
CA LEU A 60 21.56 -4.03 -16.68
C LEU A 60 21.62 -2.67 -17.39
N PRO A 61 22.27 -2.58 -18.57
CA PRO A 61 22.48 -1.29 -19.23
C PRO A 61 21.20 -0.69 -19.82
N ASP A 62 20.32 -1.52 -20.36
CA ASP A 62 19.07 -1.13 -21.01
C ASP A 62 18.18 -2.36 -21.26
N LEU A 63 17.01 -2.14 -21.90
CA LEU A 63 16.06 -3.21 -22.25
C LEU A 63 16.61 -4.24 -23.25
N ASN A 64 17.67 -3.95 -24.01
CA ASN A 64 18.26 -4.94 -24.92
C ASN A 64 18.97 -6.07 -24.17
N ALA A 65 19.22 -5.89 -22.88
CA ALA A 65 19.77 -6.93 -22.02
C ALA A 65 18.69 -7.89 -21.45
N VAL A 66 17.40 -7.65 -21.75
CA VAL A 66 16.24 -8.46 -21.36
C VAL A 66 15.87 -9.39 -22.51
N ASP A 67 15.73 -10.69 -22.23
CA ASP A 67 15.44 -11.69 -23.26
C ASP A 67 13.94 -11.77 -23.60
N CYS A 68 13.07 -11.50 -22.61
CA CYS A 68 11.63 -11.49 -22.82
C CYS A 68 10.96 -10.38 -22.00
N ILE A 69 10.02 -9.65 -22.61
CA ILE A 69 9.11 -8.73 -21.95
C ILE A 69 7.69 -9.27 -22.08
N VAL A 70 7.00 -9.40 -20.95
CA VAL A 70 5.57 -9.74 -20.90
C VAL A 70 4.78 -8.55 -20.43
N LEU A 71 3.84 -8.10 -21.26
CA LEU A 71 2.98 -6.93 -21.01
C LEU A 71 1.57 -7.36 -20.62
N ASN A 72 1.11 -6.91 -19.47
CA ASN A 72 -0.29 -6.81 -19.15
C ASN A 72 -0.71 -5.34 -19.36
N GLN A 73 -1.32 -5.04 -20.52
CA GLN A 73 -1.65 -3.66 -20.91
C GLN A 73 -3.13 -3.51 -21.27
N LEU A 74 -3.71 -2.34 -21.01
CA LEU A 74 -5.08 -2.03 -21.42
C LEU A 74 -5.24 -2.13 -22.94
N PRO A 75 -6.42 -2.52 -23.42
CA PRO A 75 -6.70 -2.75 -24.86
C PRO A 75 -6.40 -1.56 -25.75
N GLU A 76 -6.64 -0.36 -25.25
CA GLU A 76 -6.41 0.91 -25.96
C GLU A 76 -4.96 1.36 -25.97
N CYS A 77 -4.06 0.64 -25.30
CA CYS A 77 -2.63 0.97 -25.23
C CYS A 77 -1.82 0.18 -26.28
N ASP A 78 -0.83 0.83 -26.88
CA ASP A 78 0.05 0.28 -27.90
C ASP A 78 1.53 0.23 -27.44
N TYR A 79 1.76 -0.13 -26.16
CA TYR A 79 3.12 -0.20 -25.61
C TYR A 79 3.97 -1.27 -26.29
N ASP A 80 3.37 -2.40 -26.68
CA ASP A 80 4.05 -3.44 -27.45
C ASP A 80 4.52 -2.93 -28.83
N VAL A 81 3.70 -2.12 -29.52
CA VAL A 81 4.08 -1.47 -30.78
C VAL A 81 5.23 -0.50 -30.54
N THR A 82 5.14 0.31 -29.47
CA THR A 82 6.18 1.28 -29.11
C THR A 82 7.53 0.60 -28.87
N LEU A 83 7.57 -0.51 -28.12
CA LEU A 83 8.78 -1.28 -27.85
C LEU A 83 9.36 -1.89 -29.14
N ARG A 84 8.54 -2.43 -30.04
CA ARG A 84 8.99 -2.97 -31.34
C ARG A 84 9.54 -1.89 -32.26
N VAL A 85 8.85 -0.74 -32.35
CA VAL A 85 9.31 0.41 -33.14
C VAL A 85 10.60 0.99 -32.56
N GLY A 86 10.75 0.98 -31.22
CA GLY A 86 11.96 1.34 -30.50
C GLY A 86 13.13 0.36 -30.71
N GLY A 87 12.91 -0.76 -31.43
CA GLY A 87 13.96 -1.72 -31.77
C GLY A 87 14.24 -2.77 -30.71
N TYR A 88 13.32 -3.03 -29.75
CA TYR A 88 13.52 -4.10 -28.78
C TYR A 88 13.72 -5.46 -29.48
N PRO A 89 14.85 -6.16 -29.24
CA PRO A 89 15.23 -7.34 -30.01
C PRO A 89 14.69 -8.66 -29.45
N GLY A 90 14.24 -8.65 -28.17
CA GLY A 90 13.85 -9.85 -27.44
C GLY A 90 12.43 -10.34 -27.75
N VAL A 91 12.01 -11.38 -27.06
CA VAL A 91 10.65 -11.92 -27.13
C VAL A 91 9.68 -10.93 -26.46
N LEU A 92 8.59 -10.60 -27.14
CA LEU A 92 7.55 -9.72 -26.62
C LEU A 92 6.21 -10.44 -26.61
N ILE A 93 5.65 -10.64 -25.40
CA ILE A 93 4.37 -11.28 -25.18
C ILE A 93 3.37 -10.23 -24.69
N ARG A 94 2.23 -10.15 -25.37
CA ARG A 94 1.14 -9.23 -25.02
C ARG A 94 -0.02 -9.98 -24.42
N ASN A 95 -0.54 -9.45 -23.33
CA ASN A 95 -1.80 -9.82 -22.70
C ASN A 95 -2.07 -11.34 -22.64
N PRO A 96 -1.27 -12.13 -21.90
CA PRO A 96 -1.78 -13.38 -21.34
C PRO A 96 -3.05 -13.07 -20.55
N SER A 97 -3.91 -14.07 -20.29
CA SER A 97 -5.09 -13.83 -19.46
C SER A 97 -4.68 -13.16 -18.14
N HIS A 98 -5.35 -12.05 -17.77
CA HIS A 98 -5.06 -11.29 -16.56
C HIS A 98 -5.14 -12.19 -15.32
N HIS A 99 -6.23 -12.99 -15.22
CA HIS A 99 -6.39 -13.94 -14.13
C HIS A 99 -5.35 -15.09 -14.18
N LEU A 100 -4.88 -15.47 -15.35
CA LEU A 100 -3.80 -16.45 -15.47
C LEU A 100 -2.50 -15.92 -14.87
N LEU A 101 -2.17 -14.65 -15.09
CA LEU A 101 -0.98 -14.03 -14.50
C LEU A 101 -1.07 -13.98 -12.96
N HIS A 102 -2.22 -13.62 -12.40
CA HIS A 102 -2.45 -13.75 -10.97
C HIS A 102 -2.26 -15.21 -10.49
N ALA A 103 -2.73 -16.18 -11.26
CA ALA A 103 -2.63 -17.58 -10.91
C ALA A 103 -1.19 -18.12 -10.98
N TYR A 104 -0.37 -17.65 -11.95
CA TYR A 104 1.07 -17.96 -11.98
C TYR A 104 1.81 -17.44 -10.73
N TYR A 105 1.51 -16.21 -10.32
CA TYR A 105 2.09 -15.68 -9.09
C TYR A 105 1.68 -16.52 -7.87
N ALA A 106 0.39 -16.83 -7.73
CA ALA A 106 -0.11 -17.66 -6.64
C ALA A 106 0.51 -19.07 -6.63
N TRP A 107 0.65 -19.68 -7.80
CA TRP A 107 1.25 -21.00 -7.96
C TRP A 107 2.71 -21.03 -7.49
N VAL A 108 3.55 -20.19 -8.11
CA VAL A 108 5.00 -20.26 -7.86
C VAL A 108 5.33 -19.76 -6.45
N ALA A 109 4.67 -18.69 -5.99
CA ALA A 109 4.92 -18.16 -4.65
C ALA A 109 4.40 -19.06 -3.51
N SER A 110 3.36 -19.87 -3.74
CA SER A 110 2.92 -20.87 -2.74
C SER A 110 3.94 -21.99 -2.56
N GLY A 111 4.75 -22.29 -3.58
CA GLY A 111 5.68 -23.41 -3.58
C GLY A 111 5.00 -24.78 -3.57
N TRP A 112 3.70 -24.86 -3.91
CA TRP A 112 2.92 -26.09 -3.83
C TRP A 112 2.84 -26.82 -5.17
N ASP A 113 2.98 -28.13 -5.13
CA ASP A 113 2.86 -29.02 -6.31
C ASP A 113 1.41 -29.51 -6.52
N ASP A 114 0.59 -29.46 -5.48
CA ASP A 114 -0.84 -29.81 -5.54
C ASP A 114 -1.64 -28.83 -4.67
N ALA A 115 -2.48 -28.01 -5.33
CA ALA A 115 -3.33 -27.02 -4.68
C ALA A 115 -4.45 -26.57 -5.59
N ALA A 116 -5.50 -25.99 -5.01
CA ALA A 116 -6.50 -25.19 -5.69
C ALA A 116 -6.01 -23.71 -5.74
N VAL A 117 -6.39 -23.00 -6.83
CA VAL A 117 -6.10 -21.56 -6.95
C VAL A 117 -7.41 -20.83 -7.22
N LEU A 118 -7.69 -19.81 -6.43
CA LEU A 118 -8.86 -18.95 -6.56
C LEU A 118 -8.41 -17.53 -6.89
N ILE A 119 -8.84 -17.03 -8.05
CA ILE A 119 -8.58 -15.66 -8.48
C ILE A 119 -9.86 -14.85 -8.40
N LEU A 120 -9.84 -13.81 -7.57
CA LEU A 120 -10.96 -12.91 -7.32
C LEU A 120 -10.49 -11.47 -7.47
N ASP A 121 -10.95 -10.82 -8.53
CA ASP A 121 -10.50 -9.47 -8.85
C ASP A 121 -11.66 -8.53 -9.22
N GLY A 122 -11.33 -7.29 -9.62
CA GLY A 122 -12.27 -6.34 -10.19
C GLY A 122 -12.78 -6.84 -11.52
N SER A 123 -11.90 -6.91 -12.51
CA SER A 123 -12.13 -7.55 -13.82
C SER A 123 -10.80 -7.84 -14.51
N GLY A 124 -10.78 -8.87 -15.37
CA GLY A 124 -9.75 -9.04 -16.39
C GLY A 124 -10.18 -8.42 -17.72
N TYR A 125 -9.61 -8.91 -18.83
CA TYR A 125 -9.95 -8.41 -20.16
C TYR A 125 -11.13 -9.17 -20.79
N SER A 126 -11.67 -8.62 -21.90
CA SER A 126 -12.76 -9.24 -22.59
C SER A 126 -12.34 -10.51 -23.35
N PHE A 127 -13.27 -11.45 -23.47
CA PHE A 127 -13.05 -12.68 -24.23
C PHE A 127 -12.70 -12.40 -25.70
N GLY A 128 -13.36 -11.44 -26.33
CA GLY A 128 -13.10 -11.08 -27.72
C GLY A 128 -11.71 -10.49 -27.94
N GLU A 129 -11.13 -9.86 -26.94
CA GLU A 129 -9.75 -9.39 -27.02
C GLU A 129 -8.76 -10.55 -26.96
N TYR A 130 -8.93 -11.48 -26.04
CA TYR A 130 -8.10 -12.66 -25.95
C TYR A 130 -8.20 -13.55 -27.20
N GLN A 131 -9.40 -13.69 -27.80
CA GLN A 131 -9.58 -14.42 -29.07
C GLN A 131 -8.70 -13.84 -30.19
N ARG A 132 -8.57 -12.51 -30.27
CA ARG A 132 -7.69 -11.86 -31.27
C ARG A 132 -6.22 -12.18 -31.07
N LEU A 133 -5.84 -12.57 -29.84
CA LEU A 133 -4.48 -12.92 -29.46
C LEU A 133 -4.19 -14.43 -29.52
N ASP A 134 -5.18 -15.24 -29.99
CA ASP A 134 -5.10 -16.70 -30.08
C ASP A 134 -4.71 -17.36 -28.75
N ARG A 135 -5.50 -17.10 -27.70
CA ARG A 135 -5.27 -17.61 -26.35
C ARG A 135 -6.17 -18.82 -26.04
N PRO A 136 -5.65 -20.07 -26.11
CA PRO A 136 -6.44 -21.28 -25.88
C PRO A 136 -6.81 -21.56 -24.41
N ASP A 137 -6.16 -20.90 -23.46
CA ASP A 137 -6.27 -21.10 -22.01
C ASP A 137 -7.44 -20.36 -21.35
N LEU A 138 -8.37 -19.84 -22.17
CA LEU A 138 -9.48 -19.02 -21.67
C LEU A 138 -10.69 -19.84 -21.18
N GLY A 139 -10.72 -21.15 -21.46
CA GLY A 139 -11.88 -21.98 -21.18
C GLY A 139 -13.02 -21.80 -22.18
N PRO A 140 -14.26 -22.24 -21.83
CA PRO A 140 -15.42 -22.14 -22.71
C PRO A 140 -15.74 -20.67 -23.06
N ALA A 141 -16.12 -20.44 -24.32
CA ALA A 141 -16.53 -19.11 -24.76
C ALA A 141 -17.82 -18.68 -24.05
N PRO A 142 -17.88 -17.42 -23.57
CA PRO A 142 -19.09 -16.84 -23.00
C PRO A 142 -20.12 -16.51 -24.11
N GLU A 143 -21.32 -16.13 -23.67
CA GLU A 143 -22.42 -15.77 -24.58
C GLU A 143 -22.07 -14.57 -25.50
N PHE A 144 -21.35 -13.59 -24.95
CA PHE A 144 -20.91 -12.38 -25.67
C PHE A 144 -19.40 -12.19 -25.59
N SER A 145 -18.79 -11.77 -26.69
CA SER A 145 -17.33 -11.55 -26.77
C SER A 145 -16.84 -10.38 -25.92
N GLU A 146 -17.73 -9.45 -25.55
CA GLU A 146 -17.48 -8.30 -24.71
C GLU A 146 -17.46 -8.62 -23.21
N MET A 147 -17.81 -9.87 -22.83
CA MET A 147 -17.75 -10.29 -21.43
C MET A 147 -16.29 -10.40 -20.98
N GLU A 148 -16.02 -9.91 -19.78
CA GLU A 148 -14.70 -9.86 -19.15
C GLU A 148 -14.55 -10.92 -18.07
N GLU A 149 -13.31 -11.31 -17.74
CA GLU A 149 -13.01 -12.23 -16.65
C GLU A 149 -13.51 -11.64 -15.32
N ALA A 150 -14.30 -12.38 -14.57
CA ALA A 150 -14.84 -11.98 -13.28
C ALA A 150 -14.20 -12.76 -12.12
N GLU A 151 -14.30 -14.08 -12.12
CA GLU A 151 -13.63 -14.99 -11.21
C GLU A 151 -13.05 -16.18 -11.97
N SER A 152 -11.89 -16.70 -11.52
CA SER A 152 -11.26 -17.86 -12.15
C SER A 152 -10.77 -18.86 -11.10
N LEU A 153 -11.04 -20.13 -11.34
CA LEU A 153 -10.72 -21.26 -10.51
C LEU A 153 -9.72 -22.15 -11.26
N TYR A 154 -8.56 -22.40 -10.66
CA TYR A 154 -7.52 -23.25 -11.24
C TYR A 154 -7.13 -24.38 -10.28
N ARG A 155 -6.42 -25.36 -10.81
CA ARG A 155 -5.73 -26.39 -10.05
C ARG A 155 -4.26 -26.44 -10.43
N ILE A 156 -3.39 -26.52 -9.44
CA ILE A 156 -1.98 -26.90 -9.57
C ILE A 156 -1.91 -28.42 -9.44
N GLY A 157 -1.29 -29.07 -10.40
CA GLY A 157 -1.08 -30.53 -10.37
C GLY A 157 -0.24 -30.97 -11.54
N ASP A 158 0.50 -32.07 -11.39
CA ASP A 158 1.34 -32.65 -12.43
C ASP A 158 2.35 -31.67 -13.07
N GLY A 159 2.81 -30.65 -12.32
CA GLY A 159 3.73 -29.63 -12.79
C GLY A 159 3.08 -28.58 -13.73
N ASP A 160 1.76 -28.47 -13.72
CA ASP A 160 1.02 -27.53 -14.55
C ASP A 160 -0.12 -26.83 -13.79
N LEU A 161 -0.59 -25.74 -14.37
CA LEU A 161 -1.73 -24.95 -13.88
C LEU A 161 -2.91 -25.14 -14.84
N THR A 162 -3.98 -25.79 -14.37
CA THR A 162 -5.13 -26.15 -15.18
C THR A 162 -6.35 -25.32 -14.78
N LEU A 163 -7.04 -24.70 -15.75
CA LEU A 163 -8.30 -23.99 -15.52
C LEU A 163 -9.42 -25.01 -15.17
N VAL A 164 -10.04 -24.83 -13.99
CA VAL A 164 -11.20 -25.64 -13.53
C VAL A 164 -12.52 -25.00 -14.00
N SER A 165 -12.66 -23.69 -13.79
CA SER A 165 -13.78 -22.91 -14.33
C SER A 165 -13.46 -21.42 -14.29
N LYS A 166 -14.14 -20.67 -15.15
CA LYS A 166 -14.05 -19.22 -15.24
C LYS A 166 -15.45 -18.64 -15.43
N ARG A 167 -15.78 -17.63 -14.64
CA ARG A 167 -16.99 -16.86 -14.83
C ARG A 167 -16.66 -15.57 -15.59
N TRP A 168 -17.48 -15.31 -16.59
CA TRP A 168 -17.41 -14.10 -17.40
C TRP A 168 -18.59 -13.20 -17.07
N ALA A 169 -18.38 -11.90 -17.05
CA ALA A 169 -19.42 -10.94 -16.76
C ALA A 169 -19.44 -9.77 -17.75
N LEU A 170 -20.62 -9.21 -18.01
CA LEU A 170 -20.78 -8.12 -18.97
C LEU A 170 -20.72 -6.77 -18.26
N TRP A 171 -19.97 -5.84 -18.83
CA TRP A 171 -20.02 -4.44 -18.45
C TRP A 171 -21.34 -3.81 -18.91
N GLN A 172 -22.05 -3.25 -17.95
CA GLN A 172 -23.25 -2.45 -18.24
C GLN A 172 -22.98 -1.00 -17.88
N ALA A 173 -22.76 -0.15 -18.87
CA ALA A 173 -22.62 1.28 -18.66
C ALA A 173 -24.00 1.93 -18.47
N SER A 174 -24.40 2.24 -17.24
CA SER A 174 -25.54 3.11 -16.96
C SER A 174 -25.09 4.20 -16.00
N ARG A 175 -25.00 5.43 -16.52
CA ARG A 175 -24.67 6.58 -15.65
C ARG A 175 -25.68 6.72 -14.50
N PRO A 176 -25.24 7.05 -13.25
CA PRO A 176 -23.87 7.43 -12.88
C PRO A 176 -22.96 6.26 -12.51
N TYR A 177 -23.42 5.01 -12.55
CA TYR A 177 -22.66 3.84 -12.11
C TYR A 177 -22.30 2.94 -13.29
N TYR A 178 -21.04 2.53 -13.37
CA TYR A 178 -20.64 1.39 -14.18
C TYR A 178 -21.02 0.12 -13.43
N ARG A 179 -21.56 -0.88 -14.11
CA ARG A 179 -22.00 -2.13 -13.52
C ARG A 179 -21.24 -3.28 -14.12
N PHE A 180 -20.58 -4.02 -13.29
CA PHE A 180 -19.91 -5.23 -13.65
C PHE A 180 -20.18 -6.28 -12.58
N ALA A 181 -20.56 -7.48 -12.97
CA ALA A 181 -21.02 -8.52 -12.05
C ALA A 181 -19.84 -9.35 -11.51
N SER A 182 -18.82 -8.71 -10.89
CA SER A 182 -17.77 -9.37 -10.11
C SER A 182 -17.84 -9.00 -8.64
N LEU A 183 -17.30 -9.85 -7.77
CA LEU A 183 -17.23 -9.59 -6.33
C LEU A 183 -16.37 -8.36 -6.01
N GLY A 184 -15.24 -8.20 -6.72
CA GLY A 184 -14.38 -7.03 -6.56
C GLY A 184 -15.08 -5.73 -6.94
N HIS A 185 -15.85 -5.75 -8.05
CA HIS A 185 -16.57 -4.56 -8.49
C HIS A 185 -17.77 -4.24 -7.58
N MET A 186 -18.52 -5.25 -7.09
CA MET A 186 -19.54 -5.05 -6.06
C MET A 186 -18.99 -4.25 -4.88
N TYR A 187 -17.83 -4.63 -4.40
CA TYR A 187 -17.15 -3.97 -3.27
C TYR A 187 -16.67 -2.55 -3.62
N SER A 188 -16.15 -2.37 -4.83
CA SER A 188 -15.73 -1.07 -5.36
C SER A 188 -16.90 -0.11 -5.53
N MET A 189 -18.08 -0.59 -5.97
CA MET A 189 -19.29 0.23 -6.06
C MET A 189 -19.79 0.71 -4.70
N ALA A 190 -19.73 -0.13 -3.65
CA ALA A 190 -19.98 0.32 -2.28
C ALA A 190 -18.99 1.43 -1.86
N SER A 191 -17.72 1.27 -2.20
CA SER A 191 -16.68 2.26 -1.92
C SER A 191 -16.94 3.58 -2.65
N GLN A 192 -17.40 3.52 -3.90
CA GLN A 192 -17.81 4.70 -4.66
C GLN A 192 -19.00 5.42 -4.01
N TYR A 193 -20.03 4.68 -3.59
CA TYR A 193 -21.17 5.26 -2.90
C TYR A 193 -20.78 5.90 -1.58
N ILE A 194 -19.99 5.21 -0.75
CA ILE A 194 -19.65 5.63 0.61
C ILE A 194 -18.63 6.79 0.61
N PHE A 195 -17.58 6.70 -0.20
CA PHE A 195 -16.41 7.56 -0.15
C PHE A 195 -16.17 8.38 -1.43
N GLY A 196 -17.01 8.22 -2.46
CA GLY A 196 -16.85 8.91 -3.74
C GLY A 196 -15.70 8.38 -4.62
N SER A 197 -15.15 7.20 -4.34
CA SER A 197 -14.05 6.61 -5.10
C SER A 197 -14.05 5.09 -5.03
N PHE A 198 -13.87 4.43 -6.17
CA PHE A 198 -13.70 2.98 -6.28
C PHE A 198 -12.42 2.49 -5.56
N LYS A 199 -11.39 3.34 -5.48
CA LYS A 199 -10.08 3.03 -4.91
C LYS A 199 -10.07 2.95 -3.36
N HIS A 200 -11.23 2.96 -2.71
CA HIS A 200 -11.35 3.02 -1.25
C HIS A 200 -11.84 1.73 -0.57
N ALA A 201 -11.71 0.57 -1.25
CA ALA A 201 -12.12 -0.75 -0.73
C ALA A 201 -11.60 -1.03 0.70
N GLY A 202 -10.34 -0.72 1.00
CA GLY A 202 -9.80 -0.88 2.35
C GLY A 202 -10.43 0.01 3.42
N LYS A 203 -11.05 1.15 3.04
CA LYS A 203 -11.86 1.96 3.98
C LYS A 203 -13.22 1.32 4.22
N THR A 204 -13.84 0.80 3.16
CA THR A 204 -15.12 0.08 3.24
C THR A 204 -14.99 -1.13 4.17
N MET A 205 -13.92 -1.94 4.03
CA MET A 205 -13.61 -3.05 4.93
C MET A 205 -13.49 -2.60 6.39
N GLY A 206 -12.75 -1.50 6.66
CA GLY A 206 -12.62 -0.97 8.01
C GLY A 206 -13.90 -0.40 8.59
N LEU A 207 -14.82 0.13 7.75
CA LEU A 207 -16.10 0.69 8.19
C LEU A 207 -17.14 -0.41 8.47
N ALA A 208 -17.02 -1.58 7.83
CA ALA A 208 -17.99 -2.68 7.93
C ALA A 208 -18.24 -3.12 9.37
N ALA A 209 -17.23 -3.11 10.24
CA ALA A 209 -17.35 -3.48 11.66
C ALA A 209 -18.24 -2.53 12.49
N PHE A 210 -18.65 -1.39 11.95
CA PHE A 210 -19.50 -0.39 12.61
C PHE A 210 -20.96 -0.41 12.13
N GLY A 211 -21.31 -1.30 11.17
CA GLY A 211 -22.64 -1.39 10.59
C GLY A 211 -23.34 -2.71 10.91
N ASP A 212 -24.62 -2.75 10.55
CA ASP A 212 -25.46 -3.96 10.59
C ASP A 212 -25.79 -4.39 9.17
N PRO A 213 -25.39 -5.60 8.69
CA PRO A 213 -25.72 -6.06 7.37
C PRO A 213 -27.24 -6.24 7.15
N ALA A 214 -28.02 -6.45 8.23
CA ALA A 214 -29.49 -6.52 8.16
C ALA A 214 -30.15 -5.16 7.90
N GLY A 215 -29.44 -4.06 8.16
CA GLY A 215 -29.89 -2.71 7.83
C GLY A 215 -30.02 -2.42 6.33
N TYR A 216 -29.51 -3.31 5.47
CA TYR A 216 -29.78 -3.35 4.04
C TYR A 216 -30.27 -4.76 3.68
N PRO A 217 -31.60 -4.97 3.57
CA PRO A 217 -32.18 -6.32 3.52
C PRO A 217 -32.08 -7.02 2.16
N ASP A 218 -31.85 -6.28 1.07
CA ASP A 218 -31.79 -6.87 -0.27
C ASP A 218 -30.59 -7.83 -0.39
N GLU A 219 -30.80 -8.97 -1.00
CA GLU A 219 -29.73 -9.88 -1.38
C GLU A 219 -28.99 -9.31 -2.60
N ILE A 220 -27.65 -9.29 -2.53
CA ILE A 220 -26.80 -8.78 -3.61
C ILE A 220 -26.21 -9.94 -4.42
N VAL A 221 -25.84 -11.02 -3.73
CA VAL A 221 -25.23 -12.22 -4.33
C VAL A 221 -26.16 -13.39 -4.18
N ASP A 222 -26.69 -13.90 -5.29
CA ASP A 222 -27.49 -15.13 -5.34
C ASP A 222 -26.57 -16.35 -5.51
N LEU A 223 -26.63 -17.27 -4.55
CA LEU A 223 -25.89 -18.55 -4.53
C LEU A 223 -26.83 -19.76 -4.65
N SER A 224 -28.10 -19.56 -4.96
CA SER A 224 -29.07 -20.65 -5.03
C SER A 224 -28.98 -21.49 -6.32
N GLY A 225 -28.37 -20.91 -7.37
CA GLY A 225 -28.15 -21.54 -8.67
C GLY A 225 -26.86 -22.36 -8.76
N PRO A 226 -26.59 -23.01 -9.89
CA PRO A 226 -25.33 -23.71 -10.15
C PRO A 226 -24.16 -22.77 -10.31
N GLU A 227 -24.41 -21.52 -10.67
CA GLU A 227 -23.44 -20.43 -10.78
C GLU A 227 -23.87 -19.27 -9.89
N MET A 228 -22.90 -18.54 -9.39
CA MET A 228 -23.11 -17.33 -8.62
C MET A 228 -23.65 -16.23 -9.55
N ASP A 229 -24.70 -15.53 -9.13
CA ASP A 229 -25.21 -14.34 -9.82
C ASP A 229 -25.17 -13.12 -8.90
N LEU A 230 -24.99 -11.94 -9.48
CA LEU A 230 -24.92 -10.66 -8.77
C LEU A 230 -25.99 -9.69 -9.28
N ASP A 231 -26.76 -9.14 -8.36
CA ASP A 231 -27.66 -8.02 -8.66
C ASP A 231 -26.84 -6.73 -8.86
N THR A 232 -26.52 -6.43 -10.09
CA THR A 232 -25.77 -5.22 -10.45
C THR A 232 -26.54 -3.91 -10.24
N LEU A 233 -27.86 -3.99 -9.98
CA LEU A 233 -28.72 -2.82 -9.75
C LEU A 233 -28.81 -2.39 -8.28
N TRP A 234 -28.31 -3.18 -7.35
CA TRP A 234 -28.46 -2.95 -5.92
C TRP A 234 -28.09 -1.52 -5.49
N VAL A 235 -26.99 -0.98 -6.01
CA VAL A 235 -26.50 0.37 -5.66
C VAL A 235 -27.47 1.48 -6.09
N THR A 236 -28.29 1.25 -7.11
CA THR A 236 -29.26 2.25 -7.60
C THR A 236 -30.49 2.37 -6.70
N ARG A 237 -30.70 1.41 -5.80
CA ARG A 237 -31.78 1.43 -4.81
C ARG A 237 -31.37 2.11 -3.50
N LEU A 238 -30.07 2.46 -3.36
CA LEU A 238 -29.59 3.19 -2.19
C LEU A 238 -30.15 4.62 -2.16
N PRO A 239 -30.44 5.16 -0.96
CA PRO A 239 -30.84 6.55 -0.85
C PRO A 239 -29.69 7.50 -1.25
N PRO A 240 -29.98 8.75 -1.60
CA PRO A 240 -28.93 9.74 -1.85
C PRO A 240 -27.98 9.86 -0.64
N ARG A 241 -26.68 9.95 -0.94
CA ARG A 241 -25.65 10.09 0.10
C ARG A 241 -25.89 11.33 0.94
N SER A 242 -25.88 11.20 2.26
CA SER A 242 -25.95 12.34 3.18
C SER A 242 -24.65 13.14 3.21
N SER A 243 -24.66 14.32 3.83
CA SER A 243 -23.46 15.15 4.02
C SER A 243 -22.62 14.74 5.23
N LEU A 244 -23.09 13.77 6.03
CA LEU A 244 -22.35 13.29 7.21
C LEU A 244 -21.07 12.52 6.81
N PRO A 245 -20.04 12.54 7.67
CA PRO A 245 -18.92 11.61 7.56
C PRO A 245 -19.42 10.16 7.52
N ALA A 246 -18.73 9.28 6.78
CA ALA A 246 -19.19 7.91 6.54
C ALA A 246 -19.42 7.11 7.84
N GLU A 247 -18.55 7.32 8.83
CA GLU A 247 -18.63 6.66 10.14
C GLU A 247 -19.79 7.15 11.01
N GLN A 248 -20.38 8.31 10.69
CA GLN A 248 -21.54 8.87 11.36
C GLN A 248 -22.85 8.57 10.61
N ASP A 249 -22.75 8.17 9.34
CA ASP A 249 -23.88 7.84 8.49
C ASP A 249 -24.25 6.35 8.62
N GLU A 250 -25.42 6.08 9.20
CA GLU A 250 -25.88 4.71 9.40
C GLU A 250 -26.02 3.92 8.10
N VAL A 251 -26.53 4.56 7.04
CA VAL A 251 -26.64 3.90 5.73
C VAL A 251 -25.29 3.48 5.21
N CYS A 252 -24.26 4.34 5.33
CA CYS A 252 -22.91 4.02 4.90
C CYS A 252 -22.31 2.85 5.68
N ARG A 253 -22.49 2.83 6.99
CA ARG A 253 -22.03 1.70 7.84
C ARG A 253 -22.73 0.40 7.45
N ASN A 254 -24.07 0.43 7.29
CA ASN A 254 -24.87 -0.75 6.95
C ASN A 254 -24.55 -1.26 5.55
N VAL A 255 -24.35 -0.38 4.56
CA VAL A 255 -23.89 -0.76 3.20
C VAL A 255 -22.51 -1.41 3.25
N ALA A 256 -21.56 -0.85 4.01
CA ALA A 256 -20.25 -1.45 4.18
C ALA A 256 -20.31 -2.85 4.82
N ALA A 257 -21.12 -3.01 5.88
CA ALA A 257 -21.34 -4.29 6.53
C ALA A 257 -22.02 -5.30 5.62
N LYS A 258 -23.00 -4.86 4.80
CA LYS A 258 -23.74 -5.72 3.85
C LYS A 258 -22.80 -6.27 2.78
N VAL A 259 -22.05 -5.42 2.07
CA VAL A 259 -21.14 -5.91 1.02
C VAL A 259 -20.02 -6.77 1.56
N GLN A 260 -19.59 -6.54 2.81
CA GLN A 260 -18.63 -7.41 3.50
C GLN A 260 -19.24 -8.79 3.74
N ALA A 261 -20.45 -8.87 4.28
CA ALA A 261 -21.14 -10.12 4.55
C ALA A 261 -21.44 -10.92 3.24
N GLU A 262 -21.83 -10.23 2.17
CA GLU A 262 -22.06 -10.85 0.85
C GLU A 262 -20.74 -11.39 0.27
N LEU A 263 -19.64 -10.64 0.37
CA LEU A 263 -18.33 -11.09 -0.08
C LEU A 263 -17.88 -12.34 0.67
N GLU A 264 -18.02 -12.35 2.00
CA GLU A 264 -17.65 -13.49 2.83
C GLU A 264 -18.43 -14.75 2.45
N ARG A 265 -19.76 -14.62 2.29
CA ARG A 265 -20.65 -15.72 1.88
C ARG A 265 -20.26 -16.27 0.50
N ALA A 266 -20.01 -15.38 -0.46
CA ALA A 266 -19.64 -15.74 -1.82
C ALA A 266 -18.26 -16.41 -1.89
N MET A 267 -17.26 -15.88 -1.18
CA MET A 267 -15.92 -16.47 -1.19
C MET A 267 -15.88 -17.85 -0.55
N LEU A 268 -16.60 -18.07 0.56
CA LEU A 268 -16.74 -19.40 1.17
C LEU A 268 -17.41 -20.39 0.22
N HIS A 269 -18.46 -19.95 -0.50
CA HIS A 269 -19.15 -20.77 -1.50
C HIS A 269 -18.23 -21.16 -2.65
N LEU A 270 -17.48 -20.22 -3.23
CA LEU A 270 -16.53 -20.49 -4.31
C LEU A 270 -15.39 -21.40 -3.86
N ALA A 271 -14.88 -21.22 -2.65
CA ALA A 271 -13.86 -22.07 -2.06
C ALA A 271 -14.36 -23.51 -1.91
N GLU A 272 -15.58 -23.70 -1.39
CA GLU A 272 -16.18 -25.03 -1.27
C GLU A 272 -16.40 -25.70 -2.61
N GLN A 273 -16.93 -24.97 -3.62
CA GLN A 273 -17.06 -25.49 -4.99
C GLN A 273 -15.71 -25.90 -5.57
N LEU A 274 -14.66 -25.12 -5.33
CA LEU A 274 -13.33 -25.42 -5.84
C LEU A 274 -12.74 -26.66 -5.15
N HIS A 275 -12.92 -26.78 -3.83
CA HIS A 275 -12.55 -27.98 -3.08
C HIS A 275 -13.23 -29.24 -3.62
N GLN A 276 -14.55 -29.19 -3.81
CA GLN A 276 -15.33 -30.32 -4.34
C GLN A 276 -14.92 -30.75 -5.76
N ARG A 277 -14.54 -29.80 -6.62
CA ARG A 277 -14.14 -30.09 -8.01
C ARG A 277 -12.69 -30.61 -8.11
N THR A 278 -11.81 -30.18 -7.20
CA THR A 278 -10.38 -30.50 -7.29
C THR A 278 -9.93 -31.58 -6.31
N GLY A 279 -10.62 -31.73 -5.19
CA GLY A 279 -10.18 -32.55 -4.06
C GLY A 279 -8.93 -32.01 -3.34
N ALA A 280 -8.43 -30.83 -3.72
CA ALA A 280 -7.26 -30.21 -3.11
C ALA A 280 -7.53 -29.77 -1.66
N THR A 281 -6.57 -29.91 -0.79
CA THR A 281 -6.65 -29.47 0.62
C THR A 281 -5.95 -28.15 0.87
N ARG A 282 -5.23 -27.61 -0.11
CA ARG A 282 -4.49 -26.35 -0.09
C ARG A 282 -5.15 -25.35 -1.03
N LEU A 283 -5.29 -24.10 -0.59
CA LEU A 283 -5.85 -23.03 -1.38
C LEU A 283 -4.86 -21.87 -1.53
N ALA A 284 -4.49 -21.54 -2.76
CA ALA A 284 -3.78 -20.31 -3.09
C ALA A 284 -4.78 -19.25 -3.58
N LEU A 285 -4.67 -18.01 -3.10
CA LEU A 285 -5.58 -16.90 -3.39
C LEU A 285 -4.81 -15.71 -3.96
N SER A 286 -5.31 -15.11 -5.05
CA SER A 286 -4.81 -13.86 -5.62
C SER A 286 -5.96 -13.07 -6.28
N GLY A 287 -5.64 -11.88 -6.84
CA GLY A 287 -6.61 -10.87 -7.26
C GLY A 287 -6.89 -9.86 -6.14
N GLY A 288 -7.31 -8.65 -6.49
CA GLY A 288 -7.48 -7.52 -5.55
C GLY A 288 -8.39 -7.83 -4.35
N VAL A 289 -9.35 -8.75 -4.49
CA VAL A 289 -10.22 -9.21 -3.40
C VAL A 289 -9.43 -9.99 -2.33
N GLY A 290 -8.32 -10.64 -2.71
CA GLY A 290 -7.41 -11.30 -1.76
C GLY A 290 -6.80 -10.37 -0.70
N LEU A 291 -6.89 -9.05 -0.87
CA LEU A 291 -6.51 -8.07 0.16
C LEU A 291 -7.57 -7.89 1.26
N ASN A 292 -8.74 -8.55 1.16
CA ASN A 292 -9.77 -8.51 2.20
C ASN A 292 -9.42 -9.47 3.34
N SER A 293 -8.61 -8.97 4.28
CA SER A 293 -8.10 -9.75 5.41
C SER A 293 -9.17 -10.30 6.36
N VAL A 294 -10.36 -9.69 6.38
CA VAL A 294 -11.49 -10.19 7.20
C VAL A 294 -12.03 -11.48 6.60
N THR A 295 -12.31 -11.49 5.29
CA THR A 295 -12.78 -12.70 4.60
C THR A 295 -11.72 -13.80 4.60
N ASN A 296 -10.45 -13.43 4.45
CA ASN A 296 -9.34 -14.40 4.49
C ASN A 296 -9.27 -15.14 5.84
N GLY A 297 -9.50 -14.41 6.95
CA GLY A 297 -9.59 -15.04 8.28
C GLY A 297 -10.76 -16.03 8.39
N ARG A 298 -11.89 -15.77 7.73
CA ARG A 298 -13.01 -16.71 7.67
C ARG A 298 -12.72 -17.92 6.78
N LEU A 299 -12.12 -17.72 5.60
CA LEU A 299 -11.67 -18.82 4.73
C LEU A 299 -10.78 -19.80 5.47
N LEU A 300 -9.84 -19.27 6.25
CA LEU A 300 -8.94 -20.11 7.06
C LEU A 300 -9.66 -20.96 8.09
N ARG A 301 -10.68 -20.41 8.76
CA ARG A 301 -11.40 -21.11 9.85
C ARG A 301 -12.59 -21.95 9.39
N GLU A 302 -13.24 -21.59 8.29
CA GLU A 302 -14.57 -22.09 7.93
C GLU A 302 -14.57 -22.89 6.61
N SER A 303 -13.52 -22.79 5.76
CA SER A 303 -13.46 -23.55 4.52
C SER A 303 -12.98 -25.00 4.74
N SER A 304 -13.19 -25.85 3.72
CA SER A 304 -12.69 -27.24 3.71
C SER A 304 -11.18 -27.33 3.42
N PHE A 305 -10.50 -26.21 3.16
CA PHE A 305 -9.05 -26.19 2.98
C PHE A 305 -8.33 -26.16 4.32
N THR A 306 -7.22 -26.90 4.41
CA THR A 306 -6.39 -26.97 5.63
C THR A 306 -5.23 -26.00 5.62
N GLU A 307 -4.83 -25.53 4.45
CA GLU A 307 -3.75 -24.55 4.27
C GLU A 307 -4.21 -23.46 3.30
N LEU A 308 -3.88 -22.22 3.63
CA LEU A 308 -4.19 -21.04 2.82
C LEU A 308 -2.91 -20.24 2.55
N PHE A 309 -2.62 -19.97 1.29
CA PHE A 309 -1.60 -19.03 0.86
C PHE A 309 -2.25 -17.88 0.11
N ILE A 310 -1.91 -16.66 0.46
CA ILE A 310 -2.40 -15.45 -0.21
C ILE A 310 -1.19 -14.69 -0.72
N THR A 311 -1.20 -14.33 -2.01
CA THR A 311 -0.09 -13.55 -2.57
C THR A 311 0.01 -12.19 -1.85
N PRO A 312 1.18 -11.76 -1.37
CA PRO A 312 1.34 -10.49 -0.67
C PRO A 312 0.92 -9.28 -1.49
N ALA A 313 1.29 -9.24 -2.76
CA ALA A 313 0.84 -8.27 -3.75
C ALA A 313 -0.37 -8.83 -4.54
N ALA A 314 -1.46 -9.16 -3.83
CA ALA A 314 -2.62 -9.82 -4.45
C ALA A 314 -3.33 -8.96 -5.51
N GLY A 315 -3.25 -7.62 -5.45
CA GLY A 315 -3.78 -6.73 -6.49
C GLY A 315 -2.93 -6.69 -7.75
N ASP A 316 -3.29 -5.81 -8.68
CA ASP A 316 -2.74 -5.73 -10.04
C ASP A 316 -1.23 -5.52 -10.10
N ALA A 317 -0.61 -4.90 -9.09
CA ALA A 317 0.86 -4.81 -9.04
C ALA A 317 1.52 -6.20 -9.10
N GLY A 318 0.92 -7.22 -8.46
CA GLY A 318 1.41 -8.60 -8.46
C GLY A 318 1.35 -9.29 -9.83
N VAL A 319 0.52 -8.78 -10.74
CA VAL A 319 0.46 -9.26 -12.14
C VAL A 319 1.83 -9.14 -12.82
N ALA A 320 2.65 -8.14 -12.44
CA ALA A 320 4.00 -8.02 -12.98
C ALA A 320 4.90 -9.23 -12.63
N ILE A 321 4.76 -9.80 -11.41
CA ILE A 321 5.44 -11.06 -11.04
C ILE A 321 4.90 -12.22 -11.87
N GLY A 322 3.58 -12.36 -11.96
CA GLY A 322 2.94 -13.39 -12.76
C GLY A 322 3.32 -13.33 -14.25
N ALA A 323 3.43 -12.11 -14.79
CA ALA A 323 3.86 -11.88 -16.16
C ALA A 323 5.33 -12.34 -16.38
N ALA A 324 6.22 -12.01 -15.46
CA ALA A 324 7.61 -12.47 -15.54
C ALA A 324 7.72 -14.00 -15.43
N LEU A 325 6.95 -14.64 -14.55
CA LEU A 325 6.89 -16.09 -14.43
C LEU A 325 6.31 -16.77 -15.67
N TYR A 326 5.26 -16.20 -16.26
CA TYR A 326 4.70 -16.68 -17.52
C TYR A 326 5.75 -16.60 -18.64
N GLY A 327 6.44 -15.47 -18.79
CA GLY A 327 7.50 -15.31 -19.78
C GLY A 327 8.67 -16.28 -19.57
N HIS A 328 9.04 -16.53 -18.32
CA HIS A 328 10.07 -17.54 -18.00
C HIS A 328 9.64 -18.94 -18.48
N ARG A 329 8.39 -19.34 -18.21
CA ARG A 329 7.86 -20.63 -18.70
C ARG A 329 7.83 -20.71 -20.22
N GLU A 330 7.42 -19.65 -20.92
CA GLU A 330 7.41 -19.62 -22.39
C GLU A 330 8.80 -19.81 -22.99
N LEU A 331 9.86 -19.32 -22.32
CA LEU A 331 11.24 -19.47 -22.79
C LEU A 331 11.86 -20.82 -22.42
N THR A 332 11.53 -21.36 -21.24
CA THR A 332 12.24 -22.53 -20.67
C THR A 332 11.41 -23.82 -20.68
N GLY A 333 10.10 -23.72 -20.86
CA GLY A 333 9.16 -24.83 -20.75
C GLY A 333 8.78 -25.22 -19.32
N SER A 334 9.27 -24.51 -18.28
CA SER A 334 9.00 -24.80 -16.87
C SER A 334 8.86 -23.52 -16.06
N VAL A 335 8.17 -23.60 -14.92
CA VAL A 335 8.17 -22.54 -13.90
C VAL A 335 9.33 -22.75 -12.92
N PRO A 336 9.89 -21.67 -12.32
CA PRO A 336 10.88 -21.82 -11.26
C PRO A 336 10.24 -22.38 -9.98
N SER A 337 11.05 -22.98 -9.13
CA SER A 337 10.64 -23.41 -7.79
C SER A 337 11.13 -22.38 -6.77
N TRP A 338 10.22 -21.70 -6.09
CA TRP A 338 10.56 -20.71 -5.09
C TRP A 338 10.28 -21.19 -3.66
N ASP A 339 11.14 -20.79 -2.74
CA ASP A 339 10.87 -20.73 -1.32
C ASP A 339 10.51 -19.27 -0.96
N TYR A 340 9.26 -18.88 -1.26
CA TYR A 340 8.79 -17.49 -1.12
C TYR A 340 8.50 -17.17 0.34
N ARG A 341 9.49 -16.60 1.03
CA ARG A 341 9.41 -16.35 2.49
C ARG A 341 9.16 -14.89 2.84
N HIS A 342 9.31 -13.97 1.90
CA HIS A 342 9.22 -12.53 2.13
C HIS A 342 8.70 -11.80 0.90
N ASP A 343 8.27 -10.54 1.09
CA ASP A 343 7.75 -9.66 0.03
C ASP A 343 8.60 -8.39 -0.17
N TYR A 344 9.81 -8.30 0.39
CA TYR A 344 10.68 -7.14 0.21
C TYR A 344 11.63 -7.36 -0.95
N HIS A 345 11.15 -6.96 -2.13
CA HIS A 345 11.81 -7.13 -3.41
C HIS A 345 12.39 -5.83 -3.99
N GLY A 346 12.26 -4.72 -3.26
CA GLY A 346 12.94 -3.47 -3.59
C GLY A 346 14.45 -3.56 -3.34
N ARG A 347 15.23 -2.66 -3.99
CA ARG A 347 16.68 -2.61 -3.79
C ARG A 347 17.06 -2.16 -2.39
N VAL A 348 18.22 -2.58 -1.92
CA VAL A 348 18.81 -2.10 -0.67
C VAL A 348 19.65 -0.86 -0.97
N TYR A 349 19.42 0.22 -0.22
CA TYR A 349 20.19 1.46 -0.33
C TYR A 349 21.48 1.35 0.49
N GLY A 350 22.62 1.74 -0.12
CA GLY A 350 23.92 1.72 0.53
C GLY A 350 24.11 2.86 1.53
N ALA A 351 25.09 2.71 2.43
CA ALA A 351 25.41 3.74 3.43
C ALA A 351 25.70 5.12 2.81
N ALA A 352 26.37 5.16 1.65
CA ALA A 352 26.68 6.41 0.96
C ALA A 352 25.42 7.14 0.46
N GLU A 353 24.39 6.42 0.01
CA GLU A 353 23.11 7.00 -0.45
C GLU A 353 22.33 7.57 0.76
N VAL A 354 22.34 6.85 1.88
CA VAL A 354 21.73 7.28 3.14
C VAL A 354 22.41 8.53 3.68
N ASP A 355 23.73 8.54 3.72
CA ASP A 355 24.53 9.67 4.23
C ASP A 355 24.39 10.91 3.30
N ALA A 356 24.29 10.73 1.99
CA ALA A 356 24.01 11.79 1.04
C ALA A 356 22.62 12.42 1.27
N ALA A 357 21.58 11.60 1.44
CA ALA A 357 20.22 12.08 1.71
C ALA A 357 20.12 12.85 3.05
N LEU A 358 20.87 12.41 4.08
CA LEU A 358 20.96 13.10 5.36
C LEU A 358 21.72 14.43 5.24
N ALA A 359 22.83 14.45 4.49
CA ALA A 359 23.64 15.64 4.29
C ALA A 359 22.86 16.77 3.60
N GLU A 360 21.99 16.43 2.64
CA GLU A 360 21.10 17.40 1.98
C GLU A 360 20.14 18.12 2.94
N ARG A 361 19.92 17.58 4.14
CA ARG A 361 18.97 18.08 5.15
C ARG A 361 19.62 18.29 6.51
N ALA A 362 20.95 18.47 6.53
CA ALA A 362 21.75 18.61 7.77
C ALA A 362 21.35 19.81 8.64
N ASP A 363 20.76 20.83 8.03
CA ASP A 363 20.19 22.00 8.71
C ASP A 363 18.92 21.66 9.51
N LEU A 364 18.13 20.67 9.10
CA LEU A 364 16.83 20.31 9.67
C LEU A 364 16.88 19.10 10.61
N LEU A 365 17.95 18.30 10.53
CA LEU A 365 18.05 17.00 11.17
C LEU A 365 19.29 16.85 12.03
N ARG A 366 19.22 15.95 13.01
CA ARG A 366 20.35 15.42 13.76
C ARG A 366 20.34 13.92 13.64
N TRP A 367 21.51 13.30 13.47
CA TRP A 367 21.63 11.86 13.40
C TRP A 367 22.92 11.35 14.03
N GLN A 368 22.86 10.10 14.42
CA GLN A 368 24.00 9.33 14.91
C GLN A 368 23.99 7.94 14.30
N ASP A 369 25.17 7.38 14.06
CA ASP A 369 25.34 6.00 13.66
C ASP A 369 25.11 5.10 14.88
N VAL A 370 24.15 4.16 14.74
CA VAL A 370 23.78 3.23 15.81
C VAL A 370 23.65 1.79 15.25
N ALA A 371 24.38 1.50 14.18
CA ALA A 371 24.19 0.30 13.36
C ALA A 371 23.98 -1.00 14.16
N GLU A 372 24.80 -1.28 15.18
CA GLU A 372 24.72 -2.49 16.00
C GLU A 372 23.63 -2.40 17.08
N GLU A 373 23.33 -1.20 17.57
CA GLU A 373 22.35 -0.96 18.64
C GLU A 373 20.96 -0.59 18.11
N THR A 374 20.77 -0.54 16.78
CA THR A 374 19.57 -0.03 16.13
C THR A 374 18.29 -0.66 16.69
N ALA A 375 18.24 -1.96 16.81
CA ALA A 375 17.06 -2.70 17.27
C ALA A 375 16.73 -2.39 18.75
N ALA A 376 17.75 -2.40 19.61
CA ALA A 376 17.59 -2.14 21.04
C ALA A 376 17.17 -0.69 21.32
N LEU A 377 17.79 0.28 20.65
CA LEU A 377 17.45 1.70 20.80
C LEU A 377 16.04 1.99 20.25
N ALA A 378 15.67 1.41 19.11
CA ALA A 378 14.34 1.56 18.56
C ALA A 378 13.28 0.94 19.50
N ALA A 379 13.54 -0.23 20.06
CA ALA A 379 12.67 -0.85 21.05
C ALA A 379 12.49 0.02 22.30
N ALA A 380 13.56 0.64 22.77
CA ALA A 380 13.51 1.57 23.90
C ALA A 380 12.70 2.84 23.58
N ASP A 381 12.89 3.45 22.41
CA ASP A 381 12.10 4.59 21.96
C ASP A 381 10.59 4.21 21.85
N VAL A 382 10.26 3.04 21.28
CA VAL A 382 8.88 2.52 21.22
C VAL A 382 8.31 2.32 22.62
N ALA A 383 9.05 1.67 23.53
CA ALA A 383 8.61 1.42 24.90
C ALA A 383 8.41 2.71 25.72
N ALA A 384 9.13 3.78 25.36
CA ALA A 384 8.93 5.13 25.91
C ALA A 384 7.70 5.85 25.35
N GLY A 385 6.96 5.25 24.41
CA GLY A 385 5.74 5.80 23.80
C GLY A 385 6.00 6.64 22.55
N SER A 386 7.21 6.64 22.00
CA SER A 386 7.55 7.37 20.77
C SER A 386 6.92 6.74 19.53
N VAL A 387 6.58 7.59 18.54
CA VAL A 387 6.24 7.17 17.19
C VAL A 387 7.52 7.03 16.38
N VAL A 388 7.88 5.80 16.02
CA VAL A 388 9.14 5.45 15.38
C VAL A 388 8.93 5.20 13.90
N GLY A 389 9.60 5.98 13.03
CA GLY A 389 9.77 5.65 11.62
C GLY A 389 10.86 4.58 11.48
N TRP A 390 10.61 3.57 10.66
CA TRP A 390 11.52 2.44 10.46
C TRP A 390 11.76 2.18 8.98
N PHE A 391 13.02 2.28 8.57
CA PHE A 391 13.47 2.07 7.20
C PHE A 391 14.69 1.15 7.22
N ASP A 392 14.53 -0.09 6.75
CA ASP A 392 15.59 -1.11 6.74
C ASP A 392 15.53 -1.93 5.44
N LEU A 393 16.66 -2.37 4.93
CA LEU A 393 16.80 -3.19 3.71
C LEU A 393 15.96 -2.70 2.49
N GLY A 394 15.52 -3.63 1.64
CA GLY A 394 14.64 -3.37 0.51
C GLY A 394 13.18 -3.16 0.91
N SER A 395 12.42 -2.43 0.11
CA SER A 395 10.99 -2.21 0.37
C SER A 395 10.14 -3.43 0.05
N GLU A 396 9.02 -3.55 0.74
CA GLU A 396 7.96 -4.50 0.42
C GLU A 396 7.35 -4.16 -0.95
N PHE A 397 7.04 -5.17 -1.76
CA PHE A 397 6.40 -4.98 -3.06
C PHE A 397 4.89 -4.75 -2.93
N GLY A 398 4.23 -5.53 -2.08
CA GLY A 398 2.79 -5.42 -1.82
C GLY A 398 2.36 -4.15 -1.07
N PRO A 399 1.05 -4.00 -0.81
CA PRO A 399 0.49 -2.78 -0.21
C PRO A 399 0.68 -2.71 1.32
N ARG A 400 1.27 -3.72 1.94
CA ARG A 400 1.49 -3.80 3.39
C ARG A 400 2.94 -3.49 3.73
N SER A 401 3.18 -2.83 4.86
CA SER A 401 4.52 -2.71 5.42
C SER A 401 4.73 -3.83 6.43
N LEU A 402 5.80 -4.56 6.24
CA LEU A 402 6.09 -5.83 6.93
C LEU A 402 7.39 -5.74 7.75
N GLY A 403 7.83 -4.51 8.09
CA GLY A 403 9.02 -4.29 8.91
C GLY A 403 10.22 -3.73 8.13
N HIS A 404 10.03 -3.23 6.90
CA HIS A 404 11.07 -2.57 6.11
C HIS A 404 10.76 -1.10 5.84
N ARG A 405 9.48 -0.75 5.61
CA ARG A 405 8.99 0.62 5.45
C ARG A 405 7.81 0.85 6.39
N SER A 406 8.09 0.90 7.69
CA SER A 406 7.09 0.84 8.76
C SER A 406 7.07 2.08 9.65
N ILE A 407 5.93 2.33 10.27
CA ILE A 407 5.78 3.16 11.47
C ILE A 407 5.44 2.22 12.60
N ILE A 408 6.19 2.29 13.69
CA ILE A 408 6.12 1.38 14.82
C ILE A 408 5.77 2.16 16.08
N CYS A 409 4.83 1.63 16.89
CA CYS A 409 4.43 2.23 18.15
C CYS A 409 4.13 1.15 19.19
N ASP A 410 4.09 1.58 20.45
CA ASP A 410 3.66 0.74 21.57
C ASP A 410 2.13 0.54 21.53
N PRO A 411 1.63 -0.69 21.36
CA PRO A 411 0.19 -0.95 21.31
C PRO A 411 -0.51 -0.81 22.66
N ARG A 412 0.23 -0.74 23.77
CA ARG A 412 -0.28 -0.57 25.13
C ARG A 412 -0.73 0.86 25.42
N VAL A 413 -0.21 1.86 24.67
CA VAL A 413 -0.50 3.28 24.91
C VAL A 413 -1.95 3.59 24.55
N PRO A 414 -2.83 3.91 25.52
CA PRO A 414 -4.20 4.30 25.22
C PRO A 414 -4.25 5.57 24.37
N GLY A 415 -5.11 5.56 23.32
CA GLY A 415 -5.24 6.71 22.42
C GLY A 415 -4.18 6.81 21.32
N MET A 416 -3.17 5.93 21.27
CA MET A 416 -2.16 5.91 20.19
C MET A 416 -2.81 5.78 18.81
N LYS A 417 -3.85 4.95 18.68
CA LYS A 417 -4.64 4.83 17.44
C LYS A 417 -5.21 6.18 16.98
N ASP A 418 -5.83 6.93 17.88
CA ASP A 418 -6.44 8.23 17.58
C ASP A 418 -5.36 9.27 17.27
N TYR A 419 -4.26 9.27 18.03
CA TYR A 419 -3.12 10.13 17.79
C TYR A 419 -2.52 9.89 16.40
N LEU A 420 -2.27 8.64 16.04
CA LEU A 420 -1.72 8.28 14.73
C LEU A 420 -2.68 8.67 13.58
N ASN A 421 -3.99 8.46 13.74
CA ASN A 421 -4.96 8.84 12.71
C ASN A 421 -5.05 10.36 12.55
N ALA A 422 -5.04 11.13 13.65
CA ALA A 422 -5.19 12.58 13.64
C ALA A 422 -3.90 13.32 13.26
N HIS A 423 -2.72 12.88 13.76
CA HIS A 423 -1.49 13.68 13.76
C HIS A 423 -0.36 13.11 12.89
N VAL A 424 -0.45 11.84 12.49
CA VAL A 424 0.57 11.18 11.68
C VAL A 424 0.02 10.81 10.31
N LYS A 425 -1.13 10.14 10.28
CA LYS A 425 -1.75 9.65 9.04
C LYS A 425 -2.76 10.61 8.43
N PHE A 426 -3.28 11.57 9.19
CA PHE A 426 -4.30 12.53 8.77
C PHE A 426 -5.50 11.85 8.07
N ARG A 427 -6.05 10.81 8.67
CA ARG A 427 -7.07 9.93 8.07
C ARG A 427 -8.25 9.70 9.02
N GLU A 428 -9.25 8.98 8.52
CA GLU A 428 -10.50 8.71 9.21
C GLU A 428 -10.26 7.95 10.54
N PRO A 429 -10.94 8.33 11.66
CA PRO A 429 -10.67 7.79 13.01
C PRO A 429 -11.05 6.31 13.16
N PHE A 430 -11.99 5.80 12.35
CA PHE A 430 -12.41 4.40 12.40
C PHE A 430 -11.36 3.41 11.85
N ARG A 431 -10.34 3.88 11.14
CA ARG A 431 -9.36 2.99 10.51
C ARG A 431 -8.49 2.28 11.54
N PRO A 432 -8.42 0.92 11.47
CA PRO A 432 -7.63 0.13 12.42
C PRO A 432 -6.14 0.16 12.09
N TYR A 433 -5.36 -0.32 13.04
CA TYR A 433 -3.94 -0.63 12.88
C TYR A 433 -3.71 -2.13 13.02
N ALA A 434 -2.55 -2.59 12.60
CA ALA A 434 -2.13 -3.98 12.63
C ALA A 434 -1.10 -4.21 13.74
N ALA A 435 -0.95 -5.46 14.17
CA ALA A 435 0.13 -5.91 15.03
C ALA A 435 1.17 -6.69 14.22
N SER A 436 2.45 -6.49 14.55
CA SER A 436 3.51 -7.45 14.19
C SER A 436 3.94 -8.17 15.46
N VAL A 437 3.82 -9.49 15.46
CA VAL A 437 4.04 -10.37 16.63
C VAL A 437 5.09 -11.42 16.32
N LEU A 438 5.90 -11.82 17.30
CA LEU A 438 6.78 -12.98 17.15
C LEU A 438 5.93 -14.22 16.86
N SER A 439 6.21 -14.92 15.74
CA SER A 439 5.35 -15.98 15.21
C SER A 439 5.07 -17.09 16.23
N GLU A 440 6.08 -17.49 17.01
CA GLU A 440 5.98 -18.51 18.05
C GLU A 440 5.11 -18.10 19.26
N ARG A 441 4.73 -16.83 19.34
CA ARG A 441 3.91 -16.28 20.42
C ARG A 441 2.55 -15.74 19.96
N ALA A 442 2.28 -15.78 18.66
CA ALA A 442 1.03 -15.23 18.11
C ALA A 442 -0.22 -15.84 18.76
N GLY A 443 -0.23 -17.18 18.95
CA GLY A 443 -1.34 -17.90 19.58
C GLY A 443 -1.58 -17.56 21.06
N GLU A 444 -0.66 -16.90 21.75
CA GLU A 444 -0.88 -16.42 23.13
C GLU A 444 -1.82 -15.23 23.16
N TYR A 445 -1.83 -14.40 22.10
CA TYR A 445 -2.59 -13.12 22.05
C TYR A 445 -3.79 -13.15 21.12
N PHE A 446 -3.73 -14.01 20.10
CA PHE A 446 -4.73 -14.08 19.03
C PHE A 446 -5.28 -15.51 18.88
N ASP A 447 -6.49 -15.65 18.33
CA ASP A 447 -7.08 -16.94 17.95
C ASP A 447 -6.55 -17.45 16.59
N LEU A 448 -5.27 -17.21 16.30
CA LEU A 448 -4.60 -17.59 15.08
C LEU A 448 -3.77 -18.84 15.28
N GLU A 449 -4.05 -19.87 14.49
CA GLU A 449 -3.35 -21.16 14.52
C GLU A 449 -2.32 -21.32 13.39
N VAL A 450 -2.24 -20.34 12.47
CA VAL A 450 -1.35 -20.38 11.30
C VAL A 450 -0.54 -19.11 11.18
N ASP A 451 0.62 -19.22 10.54
CA ASP A 451 1.47 -18.08 10.22
C ASP A 451 0.85 -17.21 9.12
N ASP A 452 0.78 -15.89 9.36
CA ASP A 452 0.53 -14.88 8.35
C ASP A 452 1.67 -13.85 8.32
N PRO A 453 2.75 -14.08 7.58
CA PRO A 453 3.86 -13.14 7.52
C PRO A 453 3.54 -11.88 6.69
N TYR A 454 2.42 -11.86 5.95
CA TYR A 454 2.09 -10.82 4.96
C TYR A 454 0.96 -9.88 5.39
N MET A 455 0.45 -10.01 6.62
CA MET A 455 -0.58 -9.11 7.15
C MET A 455 -1.89 -9.16 6.34
N LEU A 456 -2.29 -10.35 5.92
CA LEU A 456 -3.45 -10.61 5.05
C LEU A 456 -4.60 -11.35 5.76
N VAL A 457 -4.46 -11.64 7.05
CA VAL A 457 -5.46 -12.32 7.86
C VAL A 457 -5.81 -11.48 9.09
N VAL A 458 -7.09 -11.48 9.44
CA VAL A 458 -7.63 -10.92 10.69
C VAL A 458 -7.96 -12.06 11.65
N ALA A 459 -7.49 -11.92 12.90
CA ALA A 459 -7.80 -12.82 14.01
C ALA A 459 -8.46 -12.05 15.17
N GLN A 460 -9.17 -12.76 16.03
CA GLN A 460 -9.70 -12.18 17.26
C GLN A 460 -8.57 -12.03 18.30
N VAL A 461 -8.54 -10.89 18.96
CA VAL A 461 -7.69 -10.70 20.14
C VAL A 461 -8.30 -11.49 21.29
N ARG A 462 -7.50 -12.28 22.00
CA ARG A 462 -8.02 -13.03 23.15
C ARG A 462 -8.59 -12.09 24.20
N PRO A 463 -9.74 -12.40 24.81
CA PRO A 463 -10.46 -11.48 25.72
C PRO A 463 -9.61 -10.89 26.83
N GLU A 464 -8.68 -11.68 27.39
CA GLU A 464 -7.77 -11.28 28.46
C GLU A 464 -6.75 -10.21 28.04
N HIS A 465 -6.50 -10.04 26.73
CA HIS A 465 -5.53 -9.10 26.18
C HIS A 465 -6.15 -7.84 25.58
N LEU A 466 -7.47 -7.75 25.43
CA LEU A 466 -8.16 -6.59 24.82
C LEU A 466 -7.77 -5.26 25.48
N GLN A 467 -7.62 -5.25 26.81
CA GLN A 467 -7.23 -4.04 27.56
C GLN A 467 -5.71 -3.81 27.59
N LEU A 468 -4.92 -4.84 27.28
CA LEU A 468 -3.47 -4.73 27.26
C LEU A 468 -2.97 -4.04 25.98
N VAL A 469 -3.65 -4.26 24.84
CA VAL A 469 -3.22 -3.76 23.52
C VAL A 469 -4.30 -2.91 22.83
N PRO A 470 -4.86 -1.89 23.49
CA PRO A 470 -6.05 -1.17 23.03
C PRO A 470 -5.86 -0.49 21.66
N SER A 471 -4.62 -0.15 21.28
CA SER A 471 -4.35 0.62 20.08
C SER A 471 -4.33 -0.21 18.78
N ILE A 472 -4.38 -1.55 18.87
CA ILE A 472 -4.50 -2.45 17.73
C ILE A 472 -5.85 -3.15 17.66
N VAL A 473 -6.67 -3.07 18.70
CA VAL A 473 -8.01 -3.70 18.74
C VAL A 473 -8.99 -2.90 17.88
N HIS A 474 -9.65 -3.59 16.94
CA HIS A 474 -10.73 -3.03 16.15
C HIS A 474 -12.07 -3.05 16.91
N ALA A 475 -13.12 -2.42 16.33
CA ALA A 475 -14.43 -2.29 17.01
C ALA A 475 -15.11 -3.62 17.34
N ASP A 476 -14.83 -4.66 16.58
CA ASP A 476 -15.33 -6.03 16.71
C ASP A 476 -14.43 -6.95 17.55
N GLY A 477 -13.41 -6.40 18.21
CA GLY A 477 -12.43 -7.16 18.99
C GLY A 477 -11.32 -7.82 18.18
N SER A 478 -11.32 -7.65 16.87
CA SER A 478 -10.34 -8.23 15.96
C SER A 478 -9.09 -7.38 15.81
N CYS A 479 -8.04 -7.98 15.24
CA CYS A 479 -6.81 -7.33 14.80
C CYS A 479 -6.29 -8.00 13.52
N ARG A 480 -5.76 -7.21 12.59
CA ARG A 480 -4.96 -7.72 11.49
C ARG A 480 -3.54 -7.91 11.97
N ILE A 481 -2.97 -9.08 11.71
CA ILE A 481 -1.68 -9.47 12.28
C ILE A 481 -0.64 -9.78 11.22
N GLN A 482 0.62 -9.63 11.60
CA GLN A 482 1.78 -10.14 10.90
C GLN A 482 2.54 -11.05 11.86
N SER A 483 2.74 -12.31 11.48
CA SER A 483 3.63 -13.24 12.16
C SER A 483 5.07 -12.99 11.72
N VAL A 484 5.93 -12.48 12.62
CA VAL A 484 7.34 -12.24 12.32
C VAL A 484 8.14 -13.49 12.65
N ARG A 485 8.52 -14.22 11.61
CA ARG A 485 9.22 -15.51 11.69
C ARG A 485 10.68 -15.37 12.14
N PRO A 486 11.30 -16.44 12.65
CA PRO A 486 12.73 -16.42 13.01
C PRO A 486 13.68 -16.14 11.85
N ASP A 487 13.29 -16.47 10.62
CA ASP A 487 14.06 -16.22 9.39
C ASP A 487 13.77 -14.86 8.73
N HIS A 488 12.99 -13.98 9.39
CA HIS A 488 12.76 -12.62 8.92
C HIS A 488 14.09 -11.88 8.77
N GLN A 489 14.34 -11.35 7.57
CA GLN A 489 15.57 -10.61 7.28
C GLN A 489 15.51 -9.20 7.88
N GLY A 490 16.71 -8.63 8.12
CA GLY A 490 16.83 -7.32 8.72
C GLY A 490 16.66 -7.31 10.25
N ARG A 491 16.52 -6.11 10.80
CA ARG A 491 16.57 -5.86 12.25
C ARG A 491 15.20 -5.78 12.91
N PHE A 492 14.10 -5.92 12.13
CA PHE A 492 12.75 -5.73 12.65
C PHE A 492 12.36 -6.78 13.70
N ARG A 493 12.70 -8.05 13.46
CA ARG A 493 12.47 -9.10 14.47
C ARG A 493 13.25 -8.82 15.77
N ALA A 494 14.52 -8.48 15.67
CA ALA A 494 15.34 -8.13 16.83
C ALA A 494 14.77 -6.93 17.61
N LEU A 495 14.14 -5.97 16.93
CA LEU A 495 13.42 -4.86 17.60
C LEU A 495 12.26 -5.39 18.44
N ILE A 496 11.45 -6.32 17.91
CA ILE A 496 10.30 -6.89 18.65
C ILE A 496 10.82 -7.74 19.84
N GLU A 497 11.88 -8.50 19.66
CA GLU A 497 12.52 -9.28 20.74
C GLU A 497 13.03 -8.36 21.85
N ALA A 498 13.74 -7.27 21.51
CA ALA A 498 14.20 -6.27 22.48
C ALA A 498 13.03 -5.55 23.17
N PHE A 499 11.94 -5.24 22.42
CA PHE A 499 10.72 -4.68 23.00
C PHE A 499 10.06 -5.66 23.96
N TYR A 500 10.06 -6.96 23.65
CA TYR A 500 9.56 -8.01 24.53
C TYR A 500 10.38 -8.11 25.83
N GLU A 501 11.69 -8.04 25.73
CA GLU A 501 12.57 -8.02 26.93
C GLU A 501 12.27 -6.84 27.85
N LEU A 502 12.01 -5.65 27.27
CA LEU A 502 11.72 -4.43 28.04
C LEU A 502 10.30 -4.42 28.65
N THR A 503 9.34 -5.04 28.00
CA THR A 503 7.91 -4.79 28.29
C THR A 503 7.11 -6.03 28.67
N GLY A 504 7.64 -7.23 28.36
CA GLY A 504 6.92 -8.49 28.48
C GLY A 504 5.86 -8.71 27.37
N LEU A 505 5.81 -7.83 26.34
CA LEU A 505 4.86 -7.92 25.22
C LEU A 505 5.58 -8.24 23.91
N PRO A 506 5.35 -9.42 23.29
CA PRO A 506 6.08 -9.87 22.09
C PRO A 506 5.51 -9.33 20.79
N LEU A 507 4.91 -8.14 20.79
CA LEU A 507 4.28 -7.53 19.62
C LEU A 507 4.33 -6.00 19.67
N VAL A 508 4.31 -5.39 18.49
CA VAL A 508 4.26 -3.93 18.31
C VAL A 508 3.13 -3.56 17.36
N LEU A 509 2.60 -2.33 17.48
CA LEU A 509 1.76 -1.74 16.44
C LEU A 509 2.62 -1.44 15.21
N ASN A 510 2.20 -1.93 14.02
CA ASN A 510 2.88 -1.71 12.75
C ASN A 510 1.91 -1.11 11.71
N THR A 511 2.35 -0.06 11.04
CA THR A 511 1.62 0.54 9.92
C THR A 511 2.59 1.07 8.86
N SER A 512 2.09 1.27 7.63
CA SER A 512 2.90 1.72 6.49
C SER A 512 3.60 3.05 6.73
N PHE A 513 4.84 3.19 6.26
CA PHE A 513 5.59 4.43 6.34
C PHE A 513 5.18 5.36 5.19
N ASN A 514 4.13 6.12 5.43
CA ASN A 514 3.58 7.16 4.55
C ASN A 514 2.59 8.03 5.32
N ILE A 515 2.22 9.17 4.76
CA ILE A 515 1.08 9.97 5.21
C ILE A 515 -0.11 9.81 4.25
N ARG A 516 -1.25 10.47 4.55
CA ARG A 516 -2.47 10.38 3.76
C ARG A 516 -2.23 10.72 2.29
N GLY A 517 -2.70 9.85 1.40
CA GLY A 517 -2.68 10.06 -0.05
C GLY A 517 -1.34 9.77 -0.72
N GLU A 518 -0.29 9.48 0.04
CA GLU A 518 1.02 9.08 -0.49
C GLU A 518 1.19 7.57 -0.54
N PRO A 519 1.96 7.05 -1.52
CA PRO A 519 2.48 5.70 -1.47
C PRO A 519 3.42 5.51 -0.27
N ILE A 520 3.70 4.26 0.08
CA ILE A 520 4.78 3.94 1.03
C ILE A 520 6.09 4.52 0.49
N VAL A 521 6.95 5.00 1.37
CA VAL A 521 8.26 5.55 1.00
C VAL A 521 9.14 4.47 0.36
N GLU A 522 9.94 4.87 -0.64
CA GLU A 522 10.90 3.96 -1.28
C GLU A 522 12.33 4.34 -0.94
N THR A 523 12.72 5.58 -1.22
CA THR A 523 14.09 6.05 -1.06
C THR A 523 14.38 6.61 0.33
N PRO A 524 15.66 6.72 0.75
CA PRO A 524 16.03 7.46 1.96
C PRO A 524 15.50 8.90 1.96
N SER A 525 15.52 9.57 0.80
CA SER A 525 14.98 10.93 0.66
C SER A 525 13.47 10.98 0.88
N ASP A 526 12.69 10.04 0.34
CA ASP A 526 11.24 9.94 0.61
C ASP A 526 10.96 9.74 2.11
N ALA A 527 11.75 8.90 2.77
CA ALA A 527 11.62 8.65 4.21
C ALA A 527 11.87 9.92 5.03
N LEU A 528 12.91 10.69 4.69
CA LEU A 528 13.22 11.95 5.35
C LEU A 528 12.16 13.02 5.07
N GLU A 529 11.64 13.11 3.85
CA GLU A 529 10.53 14.02 3.52
C GLU A 529 9.25 13.69 4.30
N CYS A 530 8.88 12.40 4.33
CA CYS A 530 7.73 11.95 5.11
C CYS A 530 7.93 12.17 6.62
N PHE A 531 9.15 11.93 7.12
CA PHE A 531 9.52 12.20 8.51
C PHE A 531 9.36 13.67 8.86
N LEU A 532 9.89 14.58 8.05
CA LEU A 532 9.79 16.02 8.27
C LEU A 532 8.35 16.56 8.19
N ALA A 533 7.51 15.96 7.34
CA ALA A 533 6.12 16.37 7.10
C ALA A 533 5.11 15.75 8.09
N SER A 534 5.54 15.03 9.12
CA SER A 534 4.65 14.30 10.03
C SER A 534 5.15 14.34 11.49
N ASN A 535 4.30 13.92 12.44
CA ASN A 535 4.63 13.91 13.86
C ASN A 535 5.29 12.60 14.32
N PHE A 536 6.33 12.16 13.62
CA PHE A 536 7.22 11.12 14.14
C PHE A 536 8.21 11.72 15.14
N ASP A 537 8.51 10.98 16.18
CA ASP A 537 9.48 11.40 17.19
C ASP A 537 10.91 11.10 16.74
N VAL A 538 11.12 9.93 16.15
CA VAL A 538 12.44 9.46 15.72
C VAL A 538 12.29 8.61 14.44
N LEU A 539 13.32 8.63 13.59
CA LEU A 539 13.43 7.77 12.41
C LEU A 539 14.71 6.93 12.53
N TYR A 540 14.58 5.63 12.35
CA TYR A 540 15.69 4.73 12.12
C TYR A 540 15.84 4.46 10.63
N LEU A 541 16.95 4.93 10.05
CA LEU A 541 17.22 4.91 8.61
C LEU A 541 18.50 4.11 8.35
N GLN A 542 18.40 2.82 8.05
CA GLN A 542 19.53 1.93 7.76
C GLN A 542 20.67 2.02 8.80
N GLY A 543 20.33 1.98 10.10
CA GLY A 543 21.32 2.08 11.18
C GLY A 543 21.70 3.51 11.58
N ARG A 544 21.01 4.52 11.08
CA ARG A 544 21.10 5.91 11.54
C ARG A 544 19.89 6.24 12.39
N ARG A 545 20.06 6.67 13.65
CA ARG A 545 19.00 7.24 14.49
C ARG A 545 18.90 8.73 14.19
N VAL A 546 17.76 9.15 13.62
CA VAL A 546 17.54 10.51 13.10
C VAL A 546 16.45 11.20 13.92
N THR A 547 16.70 12.43 14.34
CA THR A 547 15.74 13.30 15.03
C THR A 547 15.62 14.65 14.32
N LYS A 548 14.49 15.32 14.50
CA LYS A 548 14.27 16.68 13.99
C LYS A 548 14.91 17.71 14.92
N VAL A 549 15.33 18.83 14.35
CA VAL A 549 15.59 20.03 15.16
C VAL A 549 14.25 20.52 15.70
N ARG A 550 14.10 20.58 17.01
CA ARG A 550 12.87 21.06 17.68
C ARG A 550 13.13 22.39 18.37
N ALA A 551 12.11 23.26 18.40
CA ALA A 551 12.20 24.53 19.09
C ALA A 551 12.47 24.35 20.59
N ALA A 552 11.83 23.36 21.23
CA ALA A 552 12.01 23.06 22.63
C ALA A 552 13.44 22.64 23.01
N ASP A 553 14.23 22.12 22.06
CA ASP A 553 15.60 21.65 22.26
C ASP A 553 16.65 22.74 21.97
N ALA A 554 16.21 23.88 21.43
CA ALA A 554 17.10 24.98 21.09
C ALA A 554 17.34 25.91 22.28
N ALA A 555 18.59 26.34 22.43
CA ALA A 555 18.95 27.33 23.46
C ALA A 555 18.24 28.69 23.26
N ASP A 556 17.95 29.03 22.00
CA ASP A 556 17.12 30.19 21.61
C ASP A 556 16.15 29.77 20.47
N PRO A 557 14.92 29.39 20.80
CA PRO A 557 13.91 29.05 19.79
C PRO A 557 13.59 30.19 18.79
N ALA A 558 13.76 31.43 19.20
CA ALA A 558 13.50 32.61 18.36
C ALA A 558 14.56 32.77 17.25
N ALA A 559 15.75 32.21 17.43
CA ALA A 559 16.83 32.23 16.43
C ALA A 559 16.72 31.11 15.38
N LEU A 560 15.80 30.15 15.54
CA LEU A 560 15.59 29.09 14.56
C LEU A 560 15.00 29.67 13.27
N VAL A 561 15.35 29.05 12.14
CA VAL A 561 14.81 29.38 10.82
C VAL A 561 13.70 28.39 10.46
N PRO A 562 12.44 28.79 10.41
CA PRO A 562 11.37 27.89 9.99
C PRO A 562 11.45 27.61 8.49
N VAL A 563 11.16 26.38 8.13
CA VAL A 563 11.16 25.88 6.75
C VAL A 563 9.82 25.21 6.51
N LEU A 564 9.10 25.58 5.46
CA LEU A 564 7.87 24.90 5.09
C LEU A 564 8.15 23.42 4.81
N SER A 565 7.30 22.56 5.35
CA SER A 565 7.36 21.14 5.02
C SER A 565 7.20 20.93 3.51
N PRO A 566 7.86 19.92 2.92
CA PRO A 566 7.84 19.70 1.49
C PRO A 566 6.41 19.63 0.94
N ASN A 567 6.19 20.26 -0.22
CA ASN A 567 4.93 20.18 -0.98
C ASN A 567 3.68 20.82 -0.32
N LEU A 568 3.87 21.82 0.54
CA LEU A 568 2.75 22.62 1.04
C LEU A 568 2.42 23.77 0.10
N THR A 569 1.11 24.06 -0.02
CA THR A 569 0.58 25.24 -0.72
C THR A 569 -0.35 25.99 0.21
N LEU A 570 -0.12 27.30 0.38
CA LEU A 570 -1.03 28.18 1.10
C LEU A 570 -2.14 28.65 0.16
N GLU A 571 -3.39 28.51 0.56
CA GLU A 571 -4.57 28.85 -0.23
C GLU A 571 -5.47 29.81 0.53
N THR A 572 -6.12 30.70 -0.22
CA THR A 572 -7.20 31.55 0.30
C THR A 572 -8.46 31.23 -0.49
N GLU A 573 -9.51 30.80 0.16
CA GLU A 573 -10.77 30.40 -0.47
C GLU A 573 -11.94 31.24 0.02
N LEU A 574 -12.80 31.68 -0.91
CA LEU A 574 -14.09 32.26 -0.58
C LEU A 574 -15.11 31.14 -0.45
N PRO A 575 -15.84 31.02 0.67
CA PRO A 575 -16.89 30.02 0.79
C PRO A 575 -17.96 30.23 -0.27
N THR A 576 -18.21 29.21 -1.10
CA THR A 576 -19.12 29.21 -2.23
C THR A 576 -20.59 28.92 -1.87
N SER A 577 -20.99 28.99 -0.61
CA SER A 577 -22.39 28.78 -0.24
C SER A 577 -23.26 29.97 -0.66
N ARG A 578 -24.21 29.71 -1.55
CA ARG A 578 -25.23 30.69 -1.98
C ARG A 578 -25.95 31.26 -0.74
N GLY A 579 -25.64 32.50 -0.39
CA GLY A 579 -26.43 33.28 0.58
C GLY A 579 -25.72 33.73 1.86
N ALA A 580 -24.47 33.40 2.11
CA ALA A 580 -23.69 33.95 3.21
C ALA A 580 -22.47 34.73 2.69
N VAL A 581 -22.29 35.97 3.12
CA VAL A 581 -21.01 36.67 3.00
C VAL A 581 -20.07 36.00 4.01
N GLY A 582 -19.41 34.91 3.57
CA GLY A 582 -18.47 34.17 4.43
C GLY A 582 -17.15 34.94 4.51
N SER A 583 -16.50 34.88 5.67
CA SER A 583 -15.11 35.34 5.82
C SER A 583 -14.18 34.46 4.98
N LEU A 584 -13.16 35.11 4.37
CA LEU A 584 -12.06 34.40 3.70
C LEU A 584 -11.51 33.26 4.57
N GLN A 585 -11.51 32.06 4.03
CA GLN A 585 -10.88 30.91 4.69
C GLN A 585 -9.43 30.81 4.25
N GLN A 586 -8.53 30.78 5.20
CA GLN A 586 -7.11 30.59 5.01
C GLN A 586 -6.78 29.11 5.25
N LEU A 587 -6.23 28.45 4.23
CA LEU A 587 -6.04 27.02 4.20
C LEU A 587 -4.58 26.71 3.85
N VAL A 588 -4.11 25.58 4.33
CA VAL A 588 -2.91 24.92 3.80
C VAL A 588 -3.33 23.65 3.09
N ARG A 589 -2.80 23.44 1.90
CA ARG A 589 -2.98 22.21 1.13
C ARG A 589 -1.66 21.48 1.00
N THR A 590 -1.67 20.19 1.34
CA THR A 590 -0.56 19.28 1.10
C THR A 590 -0.53 18.83 -0.36
N ARG A 591 0.60 18.26 -0.82
CA ARG A 591 0.74 17.66 -2.17
C ARG A 591 -0.37 16.66 -2.49
N THR A 592 -0.87 15.95 -1.48
CA THR A 592 -1.92 14.92 -1.60
C THR A 592 -3.34 15.48 -1.58
N GLY A 593 -3.48 16.81 -1.62
CA GLY A 593 -4.77 17.51 -1.65
C GLY A 593 -5.47 17.63 -0.31
N HIS A 594 -4.87 17.14 0.81
CA HIS A 594 -5.43 17.38 2.13
C HIS A 594 -5.40 18.87 2.46
N ARG A 595 -6.54 19.42 2.86
CA ARG A 595 -6.70 20.83 3.24
C ARG A 595 -6.94 20.95 4.73
N SER A 596 -6.21 21.84 5.39
CA SER A 596 -6.40 22.18 6.80
C SER A 596 -6.60 23.67 6.95
N GLN A 597 -7.56 24.07 7.78
CA GLN A 597 -7.80 25.47 8.09
C GLN A 597 -6.67 26.00 8.99
N LEU A 598 -6.25 27.23 8.70
CA LEU A 598 -5.28 27.98 9.48
C LEU A 598 -5.96 29.16 10.20
N ALA A 599 -5.49 29.47 11.39
CA ALA A 599 -5.79 30.74 12.02
C ALA A 599 -5.12 31.88 11.24
N ALA A 600 -5.67 33.09 11.31
CA ALA A 600 -5.12 34.25 10.60
C ALA A 600 -3.64 34.49 10.92
N THR A 601 -3.26 34.39 12.19
CA THR A 601 -1.86 34.52 12.64
C THR A 601 -0.98 33.41 12.06
N GLU A 602 -1.45 32.15 12.05
CA GLU A 602 -0.72 31.02 11.47
C GLU A 602 -0.47 31.22 9.97
N PHE A 603 -1.49 31.65 9.23
CA PHE A 603 -1.36 31.92 7.80
C PHE A 603 -0.40 33.07 7.52
N SER A 604 -0.51 34.15 8.30
CA SER A 604 0.38 35.31 8.17
C SER A 604 1.83 34.94 8.38
N LEU A 605 2.13 34.20 9.44
CA LEU A 605 3.50 33.74 9.73
C LEU A 605 4.02 32.78 8.68
N LEU A 606 3.21 31.77 8.26
CA LEU A 606 3.61 30.82 7.22
C LEU A 606 3.89 31.47 5.88
N SER A 607 3.14 32.51 5.51
CA SER A 607 3.32 33.24 4.23
C SER A 607 4.65 33.99 4.14
N LEU A 608 5.32 34.22 5.27
CA LEU A 608 6.60 34.93 5.36
C LEU A 608 7.81 33.98 5.49
N VAL A 609 7.59 32.66 5.52
CA VAL A 609 8.65 31.66 5.61
C VAL A 609 9.41 31.60 4.28
N ASP A 610 10.72 31.89 4.33
CA ASP A 610 11.59 31.98 3.14
C ASP A 610 12.92 31.22 3.29
N ARG A 611 13.08 30.40 4.32
CA ARG A 611 14.31 29.68 4.67
C ARG A 611 15.52 30.56 5.06
N GLN A 612 15.30 31.84 5.31
CA GLN A 612 16.35 32.78 5.66
C GLN A 612 16.08 33.50 6.98
N ARG A 613 14.82 33.86 7.20
CA ARG A 613 14.42 34.63 8.38
C ARG A 613 14.22 33.69 9.57
N THR A 614 14.65 34.19 10.73
CA THR A 614 14.40 33.52 12.01
C THR A 614 12.92 33.68 12.42
N VAL A 615 12.48 32.87 13.37
CA VAL A 615 11.15 33.00 14.00
C VAL A 615 10.93 34.42 14.50
N ALA A 616 11.92 35.02 15.17
CA ALA A 616 11.86 36.42 15.62
C ALA A 616 11.67 37.41 14.47
N GLY A 617 12.46 37.26 13.39
CA GLY A 617 12.38 38.15 12.23
C GLY A 617 11.06 38.04 11.46
N ILE A 618 10.47 36.84 11.38
CA ILE A 618 9.14 36.63 10.79
C ILE A 618 8.07 37.23 11.70
N GLY A 619 8.16 37.03 13.02
CA GLY A 619 7.26 37.64 14.01
C GLY A 619 7.22 39.17 13.90
N GLU A 620 8.38 39.79 13.82
CA GLU A 620 8.51 41.25 13.64
C GLU A 620 7.80 41.72 12.36
N LEU A 621 8.03 41.08 11.21
CA LEU A 621 7.39 41.41 9.95
C LEU A 621 5.87 41.19 9.97
N ALA A 622 5.39 40.17 10.65
CA ALA A 622 3.97 39.89 10.80
C ALA A 622 3.27 40.75 11.87
N GLY A 623 4.02 41.52 12.65
CA GLY A 623 3.50 42.27 13.79
C GLY A 623 3.06 41.39 14.95
N VAL A 624 3.66 40.18 15.07
CA VAL A 624 3.37 39.17 16.12
C VAL A 624 4.53 39.20 17.14
N PRO A 625 4.25 39.28 18.44
CA PRO A 625 5.29 39.19 19.49
C PRO A 625 6.13 37.93 19.33
N THR A 626 7.44 38.03 19.55
CA THR A 626 8.40 36.92 19.37
C THR A 626 7.98 35.66 20.15
N ALA A 627 7.58 35.81 21.41
CA ALA A 627 7.10 34.67 22.20
C ALA A 627 5.88 33.97 21.59
N GLU A 628 4.90 34.74 21.14
CA GLU A 628 3.72 34.21 20.44
C GLU A 628 4.10 33.55 19.09
N ALA A 629 5.03 34.16 18.33
CA ALA A 629 5.51 33.57 17.09
C ALA A 629 6.18 32.20 17.34
N VAL A 630 7.01 32.07 18.39
CA VAL A 630 7.61 30.80 18.81
C VAL A 630 6.53 29.76 19.09
N GLU A 631 5.53 30.08 19.92
CA GLU A 631 4.43 29.16 20.25
C GLU A 631 3.64 28.75 19.02
N VAL A 632 3.37 29.69 18.09
CA VAL A 632 2.68 29.37 16.83
C VAL A 632 3.51 28.43 15.97
N PHE A 633 4.79 28.71 15.78
CA PHE A 633 5.65 27.85 14.97
C PHE A 633 5.88 26.46 15.60
N GLU A 634 5.91 26.33 16.93
CA GLU A 634 5.90 25.03 17.60
C GLU A 634 4.62 24.24 17.32
N ARG A 635 3.44 24.89 17.38
CA ARG A 635 2.19 24.23 16.99
C ARG A 635 2.17 23.82 15.51
N LEU A 636 2.73 24.66 14.63
CA LEU A 636 2.84 24.35 13.20
C LEU A 636 3.82 23.19 12.93
N GLN A 637 4.93 23.09 13.68
CA GLN A 637 5.82 21.95 13.64
C GLN A 637 5.10 20.67 14.10
N ASN A 638 4.35 20.74 15.19
CA ASN A 638 3.56 19.62 15.71
C ASN A 638 2.41 19.20 14.76
N ARG A 639 2.03 20.05 13.81
CA ARG A 639 1.10 19.74 12.71
C ARG A 639 1.82 19.26 11.45
N GLY A 640 3.15 19.14 11.45
CA GLY A 640 3.94 18.74 10.29
C GLY A 640 3.96 19.80 9.17
N LEU A 641 3.65 21.05 9.46
CA LEU A 641 3.59 22.13 8.46
C LEU A 641 4.91 22.87 8.30
N VAL A 642 5.76 22.87 9.32
CA VAL A 642 7.10 23.43 9.28
C VAL A 642 8.12 22.48 9.92
N ALA A 643 9.37 22.59 9.49
CA ALA A 643 10.56 22.10 10.18
C ALA A 643 11.38 23.32 10.62
N PHE A 644 12.31 23.12 11.58
CA PHE A 644 13.24 24.18 11.95
C PHE A 644 14.63 23.84 11.47
N GLY A 645 15.27 24.84 10.82
CA GLY A 645 16.69 24.83 10.52
C GLY A 645 17.50 25.67 11.51
N LEU A 646 18.76 25.36 11.63
CA LEU A 646 19.73 26.26 12.26
C LEU A 646 20.15 27.32 11.24
N MET A 647 20.43 28.53 11.71
CA MET A 647 21.06 29.54 10.85
C MET A 647 22.35 28.95 10.26
N ALA A 648 22.45 28.93 8.94
CA ALA A 648 23.69 28.62 8.27
C ALA A 648 24.74 29.64 8.75
N GLY A 649 25.85 29.16 9.30
CA GLY A 649 27.03 30.02 9.51
C GLY A 649 27.42 30.62 8.14
N PRO A 650 28.15 31.74 8.10
CA PRO A 650 28.48 32.49 6.88
C PRO A 650 29.23 31.69 5.78
N ASP A 651 29.54 30.43 6.02
CA ASP A 651 30.39 29.59 5.14
C ASP A 651 29.66 28.51 4.32
N LEU A 652 28.30 28.43 4.36
CA LEU A 652 27.56 27.49 3.53
C LEU A 652 26.81 28.24 2.41
N ALA A 653 27.46 28.33 1.25
CA ALA A 653 26.79 28.77 0.02
C ALA A 653 25.61 27.83 -0.33
N PRO A 654 24.47 28.33 -0.79
CA PRO A 654 23.33 27.50 -1.20
C PRO A 654 23.77 26.59 -2.35
N ALA A 655 23.48 25.29 -2.21
CA ALA A 655 23.64 24.34 -3.30
C ALA A 655 22.75 24.79 -4.49
N PRO A 656 23.23 24.74 -5.72
CA PRO A 656 22.47 25.16 -6.88
C PRO A 656 21.22 24.26 -7.04
N ASP A 657 20.08 24.92 -7.32
CA ASP A 657 18.77 24.30 -7.51
C ASP A 657 18.81 23.33 -8.68
N ALA A 658 18.94 22.04 -8.39
CA ALA A 658 19.05 20.97 -9.40
C ALA A 658 17.76 20.78 -10.24
N ARG A 659 16.68 21.52 -9.93
CA ARG A 659 15.41 21.48 -10.66
C ARG A 659 15.32 22.44 -11.84
N ALA A 660 16.24 23.40 -11.97
CA ALA A 660 16.25 24.34 -13.10
C ALA A 660 16.91 23.79 -14.39
N ALA A 661 17.58 22.65 -14.33
CA ALA A 661 18.35 22.10 -15.46
C ALA A 661 17.57 21.11 -16.36
N GLN A 662 16.33 20.76 -16.06
CA GLN A 662 15.57 19.77 -16.86
C GLN A 662 14.39 20.33 -17.68
N VAL A 663 14.23 21.64 -17.78
CA VAL A 663 13.25 22.24 -18.70
C VAL A 663 13.99 23.04 -19.76
N GLY A 664 14.60 22.36 -20.71
CA GLY A 664 15.25 22.96 -21.84
C GLY A 664 15.88 21.94 -22.76
N SER A 665 15.09 21.33 -23.59
CA SER A 665 15.35 20.86 -24.96
C SER A 665 14.53 19.63 -25.34
N VAL A 666 13.28 19.84 -25.76
CA VAL A 666 12.70 19.05 -26.86
C VAL A 666 11.97 20.08 -27.72
N GLY A 667 12.61 20.48 -28.83
CA GLY A 667 11.98 21.06 -29.99
C GLY A 667 11.61 19.94 -30.96
#